data_7069b86e2ba0b103593f2e0c4ababcc6
#
_entry.id   7069b86e2ba0b103593f2e0c4ababcc6
#
_cell.length_a   1.000
_cell.length_b   1.000
_cell.length_c   1.000
_cell.angle_alpha   90.00
_cell.angle_beta   90.00
_cell.angle_gamma   90.00
#
_symmetry.space_group_name_H-M   'P 1'
#
loop_
_entity.id
_entity.type
_entity.pdbx_description
1 polymer ?
#
loop_
_entity_poly.entity_id
_entity_poly.type
_entity_poly.pdbx_seq_one_letter_code
_entity_poly.pdbx_strand_id
1 'polypeptide(L)'
;MMRRISLYSILLFSLILSGQEIIVLDVDTNEPIINVAVFNTDKSKTVLSDFDGKCDLTVFDANERITFKHLSYEVRKSTKSQILKQRSQLFMVLNAEQLDEVVMSLSKWEQQKKDIPNKIASIDAREIAFSNPQTAADLLQNSGKVFVQKSQMGGGSPMIRGFATNRLLLSVDGVRMNNAIFRGGNIQNVISVDPFSIKNTEVIFGPGSVIYGSDAIGGVMNFYTKKAQFSLADSLSFSGNINYRIATANKENTGHIDFNIGTKKWAFLSSISYNSFEDLKMGNNGPDSYLRNNYVVRQNGQDQLLVNEDTKTQVPTGYNQISLMQKIAFKPNNTWNYDLGLFYSETSDYSRYDRLIRPNSDGDGLRSAEWFYGPQKWFMSNLQLNKKGKGLFYDRLKITTAYQRFEESRNDRDFQDVIRNTTEEKVDALSMNIDFENKRIGDLRLYYGGEYIFNRVGSLGSQLNIETNQISNAASRYPDGARWQTLAGYVNGEYKAMPNLTLLAGLRYSHVWINADFDKTFYPFPFDDANINNGALTGSIGLSWFPKQDLQITWNGSTGFRSPNIDDIGKVFDSEPGSVVVPNLDLEPEYAYNTELGIQKNIADKVVIKGAAYYTYLVDALVRRDFQFNGESEIEYNGELSNVQAIQNAAKAYVYGFEFGLEVFLSDQLSLNSNLTLTEGIEEEDDGTDSPGRHVSPTFGDFHVIWKNQRLRADLFLNYNGEITNEDLAPSEKTKEYIYALDANGEPYSPSWHTLNLRSQYQITNRLTGTLSIENITNQRYRSYSSGITSPGLNFIVGIGYHL
;
A
#
# COMPACT_ATOMS: atom_id res chain seq x y z
N MET A 1 67.16 -7.32 38.89
CA MET A 1 65.76 -7.81 39.05
C MET A 1 64.74 -6.68 39.09
N MET A 2 65.16 -5.41 39.29
CA MET A 2 64.23 -4.26 39.38
C MET A 2 63.90 -3.59 38.01
N ARG A 3 64.51 -3.92 36.92
CA ARG A 3 64.24 -3.34 35.58
C ARG A 3 63.16 -4.06 34.79
N ARG A 4 62.67 -5.23 35.22
CA ARG A 4 61.58 -5.99 34.55
C ARG A 4 60.21 -5.73 35.14
N ILE A 5 60.10 -5.16 36.32
CA ILE A 5 58.81 -4.86 36.98
C ILE A 5 58.22 -3.54 36.46
N SER A 6 59.04 -2.58 36.00
CA SER A 6 58.60 -1.31 35.43
C SER A 6 57.93 -1.44 34.07
N LEU A 7 58.24 -2.52 33.30
CA LEU A 7 57.68 -2.70 31.95
C LEU A 7 56.27 -3.32 31.98
N TYR A 8 55.96 -4.09 33.03
CA TYR A 8 54.62 -4.68 33.19
C TYR A 8 53.60 -3.70 33.79
N SER A 9 54.04 -2.72 34.53
CA SER A 9 53.17 -1.66 35.04
C SER A 9 52.73 -0.63 33.95
N ILE A 10 53.51 -0.47 32.90
CA ILE A 10 53.15 0.40 31.78
C ILE A 10 52.22 -0.32 30.79
N LEU A 11 52.26 -1.65 30.69
CA LEU A 11 51.33 -2.45 29.85
C LEU A 11 49.94 -2.61 30.47
N LEU A 12 49.81 -2.46 31.81
CA LEU A 12 48.48 -2.52 32.47
C LEU A 12 47.75 -1.17 32.50
N PHE A 13 48.41 -0.07 32.16
CA PHE A 13 47.78 1.26 32.08
C PHE A 13 47.25 1.62 30.69
N SER A 14 47.61 0.86 29.65
CA SER A 14 47.15 1.10 28.28
C SER A 14 45.86 0.38 27.91
N LEU A 15 45.19 -0.29 28.86
CA LEU A 15 43.95 -1.04 28.63
C LEU A 15 42.66 -0.38 29.14
N ILE A 16 42.72 0.91 29.54
CA ILE A 16 41.54 1.62 30.11
C ILE A 16 41.09 2.81 29.20
N LEU A 17 41.41 2.81 27.93
CA LEU A 17 40.99 3.91 27.03
C LEU A 17 40.11 3.43 25.85
N SER A 18 39.35 2.38 26.02
CA SER A 18 38.33 2.03 25.05
C SER A 18 36.98 1.84 25.73
N GLY A 19 36.04 2.76 25.54
CA GLY A 19 34.69 2.50 25.97
C GLY A 19 33.85 3.69 26.46
N GLN A 20 34.03 4.90 25.91
CA GLN A 20 33.14 6.02 26.19
C GLN A 20 32.24 6.35 24.96
N GLU A 21 32.40 5.59 23.87
CA GLU A 21 31.56 5.67 22.71
C GLU A 21 30.28 4.87 22.97
N ILE A 22 29.13 5.48 22.70
CA ILE A 22 27.82 4.82 22.76
C ILE A 22 27.20 4.81 21.37
N ILE A 23 26.19 3.98 21.17
CA ILE A 23 25.39 3.91 19.96
C ILE A 23 23.95 4.24 20.32
N VAL A 24 23.37 5.18 19.59
CA VAL A 24 21.96 5.54 19.71
C VAL A 24 21.20 4.78 18.65
N LEU A 25 20.15 4.06 19.07
CA LEU A 25 19.38 3.13 18.27
C LEU A 25 17.89 3.45 18.35
N ASP A 26 17.18 3.18 17.29
CA ASP A 26 15.73 3.11 17.28
C ASP A 26 15.29 1.86 18.07
N VAL A 27 14.33 2.00 18.96
CA VAL A 27 13.89 0.92 19.85
C VAL A 27 13.17 -0.20 19.11
N ASP A 28 12.51 0.10 18.00
CA ASP A 28 11.67 -0.85 17.26
C ASP A 28 12.47 -1.54 16.14
N THR A 29 13.32 -0.79 15.46
CA THR A 29 14.08 -1.28 14.31
C THR A 29 15.50 -1.66 14.65
N ASN A 30 16.03 -1.27 15.82
CA ASN A 30 17.45 -1.36 16.21
C ASN A 30 18.40 -0.72 15.18
N GLU A 31 17.89 0.15 14.30
CA GLU A 31 18.72 0.91 13.37
C GLU A 31 19.45 2.06 14.08
N PRO A 32 20.69 2.38 13.68
CA PRO A 32 21.41 3.52 14.22
C PRO A 32 20.72 4.83 13.87
N ILE A 33 20.59 5.73 14.84
CA ILE A 33 19.99 7.05 14.63
C ILE A 33 21.11 8.07 14.43
N ILE A 34 21.14 8.68 13.28
CA ILE A 34 22.08 9.74 12.91
C ILE A 34 21.62 11.11 13.42
N ASN A 35 22.55 12.03 13.67
CA ASN A 35 22.32 13.42 14.07
C ASN A 35 21.50 13.57 15.37
N VAL A 36 21.57 12.62 16.27
CA VAL A 36 21.04 12.82 17.62
C VAL A 36 21.90 13.85 18.34
N ALA A 37 21.28 14.97 18.70
CA ALA A 37 21.95 15.98 19.52
C ALA A 37 22.01 15.51 20.97
N VAL A 38 23.21 15.34 21.49
CA VAL A 38 23.51 14.89 22.85
C VAL A 38 24.14 16.04 23.60
N PHE A 39 23.49 16.54 24.65
CA PHE A 39 23.93 17.72 25.37
C PHE A 39 23.59 17.66 26.87
N ASN A 40 24.37 18.37 27.67
CA ASN A 40 24.09 18.54 29.09
C ASN A 40 23.02 19.60 29.37
N THR A 41 22.64 19.78 30.63
CA THR A 41 21.49 20.60 31.03
C THR A 41 21.61 22.08 30.60
N ASP A 42 22.83 22.63 30.64
CA ASP A 42 23.14 24.03 30.27
C ASP A 42 23.59 24.18 28.81
N LYS A 43 23.66 23.07 28.06
CA LYS A 43 24.11 22.98 26.66
C LYS A 43 25.55 23.43 26.42
N SER A 44 26.37 23.51 27.46
CA SER A 44 27.79 23.86 27.34
C SER A 44 28.64 22.76 26.68
N LYS A 45 28.16 21.50 26.74
CA LYS A 45 28.75 20.33 26.10
C LYS A 45 27.75 19.76 25.14
N THR A 46 28.11 19.61 23.86
CA THR A 46 27.23 19.06 22.82
C THR A 46 28.02 18.16 21.88
N VAL A 47 27.46 16.98 21.55
CA VAL A 47 27.96 16.00 20.59
C VAL A 47 26.82 15.58 19.67
N LEU A 48 27.11 15.17 18.44
CA LEU A 48 26.15 14.62 17.50
C LEU A 48 26.49 13.15 17.22
N SER A 49 25.47 12.30 17.12
CA SER A 49 25.68 10.93 16.63
C SER A 49 26.03 10.94 15.14
N ASP A 50 26.93 10.06 14.74
CA ASP A 50 27.35 9.87 13.36
C ASP A 50 26.38 8.95 12.57
N PHE A 51 26.77 8.57 11.35
CA PHE A 51 25.97 7.71 10.48
C PHE A 51 25.75 6.29 11.02
N ASP A 52 26.59 5.85 11.95
CA ASP A 52 26.46 4.55 12.63
C ASP A 52 25.78 4.72 14.00
N GLY A 53 25.17 5.89 14.26
CA GLY A 53 24.50 6.22 15.53
C GLY A 53 25.50 6.44 16.68
N LYS A 54 26.78 6.46 16.42
CA LYS A 54 27.82 6.56 17.46
C LYS A 54 27.99 7.98 17.93
N CYS A 55 28.13 8.14 19.24
CA CYS A 55 28.54 9.41 19.82
C CYS A 55 29.53 9.19 20.98
N ASP A 56 30.54 10.06 21.03
CA ASP A 56 31.56 10.03 22.07
C ASP A 56 31.08 10.82 23.29
N LEU A 57 30.89 10.13 24.40
CA LEU A 57 30.48 10.74 25.68
C LEU A 57 31.67 11.15 26.56
N THR A 58 32.90 11.20 26.04
CA THR A 58 34.08 11.58 26.85
C THR A 58 33.96 12.98 27.44
N VAL A 59 33.32 13.90 26.75
CA VAL A 59 33.10 15.29 27.18
C VAL A 59 32.15 15.43 28.38
N PHE A 60 31.36 14.38 28.73
CA PHE A 60 30.40 14.41 29.82
C PHE A 60 30.94 13.70 31.05
N ASP A 61 30.55 14.17 32.25
CA ASP A 61 30.90 13.55 33.52
C ASP A 61 30.03 12.32 33.79
N ALA A 62 30.48 11.36 34.61
CA ALA A 62 29.84 10.07 34.78
C ALA A 62 28.37 10.15 35.28
N ASN A 63 28.05 11.10 36.15
CA ASN A 63 26.72 11.31 36.74
C ASN A 63 26.00 12.53 36.17
N GLU A 64 26.57 13.19 35.15
CA GLU A 64 25.98 14.35 34.51
C GLU A 64 24.70 13.94 33.78
N ARG A 65 23.62 14.74 33.91
CA ARG A 65 22.38 14.54 33.16
C ARG A 65 22.59 14.93 31.72
N ILE A 66 22.45 13.97 30.83
CA ILE A 66 22.61 14.10 29.38
C ILE A 66 21.23 13.97 28.74
N THR A 67 20.91 14.89 27.84
CA THR A 67 19.69 14.89 27.04
C THR A 67 20.03 14.45 25.62
N PHE A 68 19.33 13.45 25.12
CA PHE A 68 19.36 12.97 23.75
C PHE A 68 18.12 13.52 23.04
N LYS A 69 18.32 14.30 22.01
CA LYS A 69 17.25 14.91 21.23
C LYS A 69 17.50 14.69 19.74
N HIS A 70 16.53 14.14 19.09
CA HIS A 70 16.45 14.02 17.64
C HIS A 70 15.10 14.53 17.17
N LEU A 71 15.02 15.00 15.93
CA LEU A 71 13.81 15.63 15.38
C LEU A 71 12.62 14.64 15.35
N SER A 72 12.90 13.37 15.04
CA SER A 72 11.87 12.34 14.87
C SER A 72 11.70 11.43 16.08
N TYR A 73 12.37 11.69 17.21
CA TYR A 73 12.35 10.80 18.37
C TYR A 73 11.98 11.53 19.64
N GLU A 74 11.34 10.82 20.57
CA GLU A 74 11.07 11.33 21.91
C GLU A 74 12.38 11.71 22.61
N VAL A 75 12.37 12.85 23.30
CA VAL A 75 13.52 13.30 24.05
C VAL A 75 13.84 12.34 25.19
N ARG A 76 15.03 11.74 25.18
CA ARG A 76 15.48 10.86 26.24
C ARG A 76 16.53 11.53 27.13
N LYS A 77 16.39 11.35 28.43
CA LYS A 77 17.35 11.83 29.42
C LYS A 77 17.94 10.65 30.18
N SER A 78 19.27 10.64 30.36
CA SER A 78 19.98 9.58 31.09
C SER A 78 21.29 10.15 31.66
N THR A 79 22.05 9.34 32.40
CA THR A 79 23.42 9.67 32.79
C THR A 79 24.41 8.79 32.04
N LYS A 80 25.65 9.28 31.82
CA LYS A 80 26.69 8.49 31.20
C LYS A 80 26.89 7.13 31.88
N SER A 81 26.91 7.11 33.21
CA SER A 81 27.06 5.88 33.97
C SER A 81 25.92 4.88 33.76
N GLN A 82 24.69 5.36 33.57
CA GLN A 82 23.53 4.49 33.29
C GLN A 82 23.62 3.86 31.91
N ILE A 83 24.02 4.64 30.90
CA ILE A 83 24.11 4.18 29.50
C ILE A 83 25.25 3.15 29.35
N LEU A 84 26.41 3.43 29.92
CA LEU A 84 27.55 2.50 29.87
C LEU A 84 27.25 1.15 30.54
N LYS A 85 26.41 1.13 31.59
CA LYS A 85 25.90 -0.12 32.19
C LYS A 85 24.95 -0.91 31.26
N GLN A 86 24.34 -0.25 30.28
CA GLN A 86 23.44 -0.84 29.30
C GLN A 86 24.18 -1.24 28.00
N ARG A 87 25.39 -1.78 28.09
CA ARG A 87 26.25 -2.18 26.97
C ARG A 87 26.58 -1.04 25.99
N SER A 88 26.64 0.20 26.46
CA SER A 88 26.88 1.39 25.66
C SER A 88 25.85 1.61 24.54
N GLN A 89 24.60 1.20 24.74
CA GLN A 89 23.49 1.40 23.83
C GLN A 89 22.44 2.30 24.48
N LEU A 90 21.91 3.23 23.71
CA LEU A 90 20.78 4.06 24.09
C LEU A 90 19.68 3.90 23.03
N PHE A 91 18.51 3.46 23.46
CA PHE A 91 17.35 3.33 22.59
C PHE A 91 16.47 4.57 22.67
N MET A 92 16.09 5.10 21.53
CA MET A 92 15.11 6.18 21.41
C MET A 92 13.84 5.67 20.76
N VAL A 93 12.71 6.23 21.18
CA VAL A 93 11.38 5.91 20.68
C VAL A 93 11.03 6.91 19.59
N LEU A 94 10.60 6.45 18.41
CA LEU A 94 10.15 7.33 17.34
C LEU A 94 8.93 8.15 17.81
N ASN A 95 8.94 9.45 17.59
CA ASN A 95 7.81 10.31 17.87
C ASN A 95 7.00 10.52 16.59
N ALA A 96 6.00 9.69 16.36
CA ALA A 96 5.18 9.69 15.15
C ALA A 96 4.27 10.94 15.02
N GLU A 97 4.21 11.77 16.05
CA GLU A 97 3.23 12.87 16.16
C GLU A 97 3.82 14.26 15.85
N GLN A 98 5.11 14.34 15.47
CA GLN A 98 5.77 15.65 15.23
C GLN A 98 5.99 15.95 13.73
N LEU A 99 5.96 17.24 13.39
CA LEU A 99 6.31 17.81 12.08
C LEU A 99 7.71 17.43 11.56
N ASP A 100 8.53 16.85 12.42
CA ASP A 100 9.92 16.45 12.12
C ASP A 100 10.04 15.00 11.62
N GLU A 101 8.92 14.35 11.31
CA GLU A 101 8.88 13.02 10.69
C GLU A 101 9.65 13.01 9.36
N VAL A 102 10.40 11.94 9.11
CA VAL A 102 11.16 11.73 7.87
C VAL A 102 10.40 10.80 6.95
N VAL A 103 10.26 11.20 5.70
CA VAL A 103 9.61 10.40 4.64
C VAL A 103 10.54 10.26 3.44
N MET A 104 10.33 9.22 2.62
CA MET A 104 11.17 8.91 1.46
C MET A 104 10.42 9.04 0.13
N SER A 105 9.11 9.09 0.17
CA SER A 105 8.29 8.86 -1.03
C SER A 105 8.37 9.95 -2.10
N LEU A 106 8.64 11.21 -1.76
CA LEU A 106 8.63 12.30 -2.76
C LEU A 106 9.95 12.56 -3.49
N SER A 107 11.04 11.91 -3.10
CA SER A 107 12.33 12.06 -3.78
C SER A 107 13.09 10.75 -3.90
N LYS A 108 12.54 9.64 -3.37
CA LYS A 108 13.22 8.36 -3.13
C LYS A 108 14.38 8.47 -2.11
N TRP A 109 14.51 9.62 -1.44
CA TRP A 109 15.49 9.95 -0.41
C TRP A 109 14.83 10.50 0.84
N GLU A 110 15.47 10.37 1.97
CA GLU A 110 14.99 10.90 3.24
C GLU A 110 14.84 12.42 3.22
N GLN A 111 13.61 12.89 3.45
CA GLN A 111 13.24 14.30 3.55
C GLN A 111 12.44 14.54 4.82
N GLN A 112 12.55 15.76 5.39
CA GLN A 112 11.67 16.12 6.51
C GLN A 112 10.27 16.39 5.99
N LYS A 113 9.28 15.74 6.57
CA LYS A 113 7.85 15.87 6.16
C LYS A 113 7.37 17.31 6.18
N LYS A 114 7.84 18.12 7.14
CA LYS A 114 7.51 19.56 7.22
C LYS A 114 7.97 20.39 6.02
N ASP A 115 9.03 19.97 5.31
CA ASP A 115 9.52 20.66 4.12
C ASP A 115 8.74 20.29 2.86
N ILE A 116 7.80 19.33 2.96
CA ILE A 116 7.05 18.74 1.84
C ILE A 116 5.67 19.37 1.76
N PRO A 117 5.25 19.87 0.58
CA PRO A 117 3.93 20.47 0.40
C PRO A 117 2.80 19.44 0.24
N ASN A 118 3.11 18.22 -0.23
CA ASN A 118 2.13 17.18 -0.45
C ASN A 118 1.65 16.56 0.87
N LYS A 119 0.38 16.21 0.96
CA LYS A 119 -0.11 15.39 2.07
C LYS A 119 0.47 13.97 1.98
N ILE A 120 1.10 13.51 3.06
CA ILE A 120 1.62 12.16 3.21
C ILE A 120 1.10 11.57 4.51
N ALA A 121 0.49 10.38 4.44
CA ALA A 121 0.22 9.55 5.61
C ALA A 121 1.33 8.51 5.75
N SER A 122 1.90 8.40 6.94
CA SER A 122 2.89 7.40 7.29
C SER A 122 2.32 6.47 8.35
N ILE A 123 2.54 5.17 8.18
CA ILE A 123 2.11 4.12 9.12
C ILE A 123 3.37 3.36 9.51
N ASP A 124 3.86 3.60 10.71
CA ASP A 124 5.11 3.03 11.19
C ASP A 124 4.95 1.58 11.71
N ALA A 125 6.07 0.91 12.00
CA ALA A 125 6.10 -0.48 12.47
C ALA A 125 5.31 -0.69 13.77
N ARG A 126 5.25 0.31 14.67
CA ARG A 126 4.51 0.23 15.94
C ARG A 126 3.02 0.26 15.69
N GLU A 127 2.57 1.13 14.78
CA GLU A 127 1.16 1.21 14.41
C GLU A 127 0.74 -0.05 13.65
N ILE A 128 1.59 -0.59 12.78
CA ILE A 128 1.37 -1.88 12.10
C ILE A 128 1.24 -3.01 13.13
N ALA A 129 2.15 -3.11 14.07
CA ALA A 129 2.14 -4.14 15.12
C ALA A 129 0.94 -4.00 16.07
N PHE A 130 0.52 -2.75 16.37
CA PHE A 130 -0.63 -2.47 17.21
C PHE A 130 -1.95 -2.74 16.48
N SER A 131 -2.10 -2.31 15.22
CA SER A 131 -3.29 -2.54 14.41
C SER A 131 -3.43 -4.01 13.99
N ASN A 132 -2.31 -4.73 13.92
CA ASN A 132 -2.22 -6.16 13.64
C ASN A 132 -3.11 -6.60 12.45
N PRO A 133 -2.97 -5.98 11.25
CA PRO A 133 -3.87 -6.16 10.11
C PRO A 133 -3.72 -7.56 9.48
N GLN A 134 -4.82 -8.10 8.94
CA GLN A 134 -4.81 -9.40 8.26
C GLN A 134 -4.07 -9.33 6.91
N THR A 135 -4.29 -8.23 6.16
CA THR A 135 -3.68 -7.99 4.84
C THR A 135 -3.13 -6.57 4.74
N ALA A 136 -2.34 -6.28 3.70
CA ALA A 136 -1.89 -4.91 3.44
C ALA A 136 -3.07 -3.98 3.04
N ALA A 137 -4.17 -4.51 2.51
CA ALA A 137 -5.39 -3.74 2.30
C ALA A 137 -6.02 -3.29 3.63
N ASP A 138 -6.08 -4.19 4.62
CA ASP A 138 -6.57 -3.87 5.96
C ASP A 138 -5.63 -2.89 6.68
N LEU A 139 -4.32 -2.99 6.45
CA LEU A 139 -3.35 -2.02 6.95
C LEU A 139 -3.67 -0.59 6.47
N LEU A 140 -3.96 -0.43 5.18
CA LEU A 140 -4.34 0.86 4.60
C LEU A 140 -5.68 1.36 5.17
N GLN A 141 -6.68 0.49 5.24
CA GLN A 141 -8.00 0.80 5.80
C GLN A 141 -7.93 1.23 7.27
N ASN A 142 -7.15 0.49 8.08
CA ASN A 142 -6.97 0.78 9.51
C ASN A 142 -6.28 2.12 9.78
N SER A 143 -5.68 2.75 8.78
CA SER A 143 -5.13 4.10 8.90
C SER A 143 -6.21 5.19 9.02
N GLY A 144 -7.47 4.88 8.71
CA GLY A 144 -8.58 5.83 8.67
C GLY A 144 -8.50 6.88 7.55
N LYS A 145 -7.50 6.76 6.65
CA LYS A 145 -7.21 7.76 5.62
C LYS A 145 -7.37 7.25 4.20
N VAL A 146 -7.47 5.93 4.03
CA VAL A 146 -7.65 5.25 2.75
C VAL A 146 -8.92 4.42 2.82
N PHE A 147 -9.83 4.64 1.91
CA PHE A 147 -11.01 3.81 1.75
C PHE A 147 -10.63 2.52 1.02
N VAL A 148 -11.22 1.38 1.38
CA VAL A 148 -10.92 0.10 0.73
C VAL A 148 -12.21 -0.61 0.34
N GLN A 149 -12.35 -0.90 -0.96
CA GLN A 149 -13.39 -1.75 -1.52
C GLN A 149 -12.92 -3.20 -1.55
N LYS A 150 -13.83 -4.16 -1.30
CA LYS A 150 -13.55 -5.60 -1.39
C LYS A 150 -14.65 -6.33 -2.17
N SER A 151 -14.27 -7.14 -3.16
CA SER A 151 -15.18 -8.04 -3.88
C SER A 151 -15.08 -9.48 -3.40
N GLN A 152 -13.99 -9.82 -2.76
CA GLN A 152 -13.67 -11.12 -2.16
C GLN A 152 -12.75 -10.90 -0.95
N MET A 153 -12.54 -11.94 -0.16
CA MET A 153 -11.67 -11.88 1.01
C MET A 153 -10.20 -11.74 0.61
N GLY A 154 -9.75 -12.49 -0.41
CA GLY A 154 -8.41 -12.40 -0.99
C GLY A 154 -8.27 -11.23 -1.97
N GLY A 155 -8.39 -9.99 -1.49
CA GLY A 155 -8.23 -8.81 -2.33
C GLY A 155 -8.58 -7.53 -1.59
N GLY A 156 -8.40 -6.41 -2.25
CA GLY A 156 -8.78 -5.09 -1.77
C GLY A 156 -8.34 -4.01 -2.74
N SER A 157 -9.23 -3.09 -3.03
CA SER A 157 -8.98 -1.95 -3.92
C SER A 157 -8.97 -0.67 -3.10
N PRO A 158 -7.79 -0.13 -2.75
CA PRO A 158 -7.69 1.17 -2.13
C PRO A 158 -8.30 2.24 -3.02
N MET A 159 -8.98 3.20 -2.41
CA MET A 159 -9.49 4.41 -3.05
C MET A 159 -8.92 5.63 -2.35
N ILE A 160 -8.37 6.55 -3.12
CA ILE A 160 -7.79 7.79 -2.64
C ILE A 160 -8.36 8.92 -3.49
N ARG A 161 -9.09 9.85 -2.86
CA ARG A 161 -9.59 11.06 -3.52
C ARG A 161 -10.32 10.77 -4.83
N GLY A 162 -11.26 9.82 -4.84
CA GLY A 162 -12.04 9.47 -6.02
C GLY A 162 -11.29 8.65 -7.08
N PHE A 163 -10.06 8.27 -6.81
CA PHE A 163 -9.26 7.41 -7.70
C PHE A 163 -9.02 6.04 -7.07
N ALA A 164 -9.02 5.02 -7.90
CA ALA A 164 -8.79 3.64 -7.49
C ALA A 164 -8.01 2.88 -8.56
N THR A 165 -7.60 1.67 -8.23
CA THR A 165 -7.10 0.66 -9.16
C THR A 165 -5.88 1.13 -9.97
N ASN A 166 -5.94 1.15 -11.31
CA ASN A 166 -4.83 1.54 -12.19
C ASN A 166 -4.55 3.06 -12.24
N ARG A 167 -5.27 3.87 -11.47
CA ARG A 167 -4.97 5.30 -11.21
C ARG A 167 -4.25 5.52 -9.88
N LEU A 168 -3.94 4.44 -9.16
CA LEU A 168 -3.12 4.43 -7.94
C LEU A 168 -1.91 3.54 -8.17
N LEU A 169 -0.75 3.99 -7.70
CA LEU A 169 0.48 3.24 -7.83
C LEU A 169 0.84 2.54 -6.50
N LEU A 170 1.15 1.25 -6.59
CA LEU A 170 1.72 0.47 -5.48
C LEU A 170 3.21 0.24 -5.72
N SER A 171 4.00 0.37 -4.67
CA SER A 171 5.45 0.15 -4.71
C SER A 171 5.92 -0.61 -3.47
N VAL A 172 6.86 -1.52 -3.64
CA VAL A 172 7.55 -2.24 -2.56
C VAL A 172 9.05 -1.97 -2.66
N ASP A 173 9.63 -1.38 -1.61
CA ASP A 173 11.05 -0.99 -1.56
C ASP A 173 11.51 -0.18 -2.79
N GLY A 174 10.62 0.67 -3.31
CA GLY A 174 10.88 1.51 -4.49
C GLY A 174 10.71 0.81 -5.83
N VAL A 175 10.24 -0.42 -5.85
CA VAL A 175 9.91 -1.18 -7.07
C VAL A 175 8.39 -1.15 -7.28
N ARG A 176 7.97 -0.70 -8.46
CA ARG A 176 6.57 -0.60 -8.85
C ARG A 176 5.93 -1.99 -8.97
N MET A 177 4.74 -2.18 -8.41
CA MET A 177 3.94 -3.40 -8.54
C MET A 177 2.94 -3.35 -9.71
N ASN A 178 2.51 -2.16 -10.14
CA ASN A 178 1.64 -2.00 -11.29
C ASN A 178 2.36 -2.52 -12.55
N ASN A 179 1.85 -3.58 -13.12
CA ASN A 179 2.40 -4.24 -14.30
C ASN A 179 1.55 -3.96 -15.56
N ALA A 180 1.93 -4.53 -16.70
CA ALA A 180 1.28 -4.28 -17.99
C ALA A 180 -0.19 -4.71 -18.08
N ILE A 181 -0.69 -5.56 -17.18
CA ILE A 181 -2.09 -5.97 -17.10
C ILE A 181 -2.78 -5.48 -15.81
N PHE A 182 -2.24 -4.43 -15.19
CA PHE A 182 -2.82 -3.84 -14.00
C PHE A 182 -4.13 -3.14 -14.36
N ARG A 183 -5.23 -3.65 -13.84
CA ARG A 183 -6.57 -3.38 -14.38
C ARG A 183 -7.31 -2.23 -13.71
N GLY A 184 -8.32 -1.69 -14.38
CA GLY A 184 -9.25 -0.69 -13.85
C GLY A 184 -10.37 -1.26 -12.97
N GLY A 185 -10.32 -2.55 -12.61
CA GLY A 185 -11.29 -3.21 -11.72
C GLY A 185 -10.69 -3.57 -10.36
N ASN A 186 -11.26 -4.57 -9.69
CA ASN A 186 -10.79 -5.00 -8.37
C ASN A 186 -9.34 -5.48 -8.39
N ILE A 187 -8.52 -4.99 -7.46
CA ILE A 187 -7.11 -5.33 -7.33
C ILE A 187 -6.94 -6.50 -6.36
N GLN A 188 -6.21 -7.52 -6.77
CA GLN A 188 -5.78 -8.60 -5.87
C GLN A 188 -4.36 -8.39 -5.34
N ASN A 189 -3.49 -7.76 -6.11
CA ASN A 189 -2.03 -7.70 -5.88
C ASN A 189 -1.64 -7.05 -4.54
N VAL A 190 -2.51 -6.24 -3.94
CA VAL A 190 -2.25 -5.61 -2.65
C VAL A 190 -2.04 -6.64 -1.53
N ILE A 191 -2.63 -7.84 -1.63
CA ILE A 191 -2.46 -8.89 -0.63
C ILE A 191 -1.12 -9.64 -0.75
N SER A 192 -0.39 -9.46 -1.85
CA SER A 192 0.93 -10.07 -2.03
C SER A 192 1.98 -9.51 -1.06
N VAL A 193 1.72 -8.36 -0.46
CA VAL A 193 2.59 -7.73 0.53
C VAL A 193 2.20 -8.19 1.93
N ASP A 194 3.10 -8.91 2.59
CA ASP A 194 2.90 -9.41 3.96
C ASP A 194 3.03 -8.27 4.99
N PRO A 195 1.99 -7.94 5.77
CA PRO A 195 2.06 -6.90 6.81
C PRO A 195 3.17 -7.11 7.83
N PHE A 196 3.50 -8.35 8.18
CA PHE A 196 4.58 -8.66 9.12
C PHE A 196 5.97 -8.34 8.58
N SER A 197 6.13 -8.28 7.25
CA SER A 197 7.38 -7.90 6.59
C SER A 197 7.58 -6.40 6.47
N ILE A 198 6.53 -5.58 6.69
CA ILE A 198 6.56 -4.13 6.51
C ILE A 198 7.21 -3.46 7.72
N LYS A 199 8.10 -2.51 7.45
CA LYS A 199 8.66 -1.57 8.44
C LYS A 199 7.85 -0.27 8.51
N ASN A 200 7.47 0.26 7.35
CA ASN A 200 6.78 1.54 7.20
C ASN A 200 5.98 1.54 5.89
N THR A 201 4.82 2.18 5.92
CA THR A 201 4.03 2.44 4.72
C THR A 201 3.80 3.93 4.59
N GLU A 202 4.07 4.50 3.42
CA GLU A 202 3.81 5.90 3.11
C GLU A 202 2.78 5.99 2.00
N VAL A 203 1.71 6.75 2.24
CA VAL A 203 0.66 7.04 1.27
C VAL A 203 0.76 8.50 0.87
N ILE A 204 1.08 8.78 -0.39
CA ILE A 204 1.05 10.11 -0.99
C ILE A 204 -0.36 10.32 -1.54
N PHE A 205 -0.98 11.44 -1.19
CA PHE A 205 -2.28 11.84 -1.71
C PHE A 205 -2.11 12.80 -2.89
N GLY A 206 -2.88 12.55 -3.96
CA GLY A 206 -2.76 13.30 -5.22
C GLY A 206 -1.60 12.83 -6.10
N PRO A 207 -1.35 13.51 -7.24
CA PRO A 207 -0.41 13.06 -8.25
C PRO A 207 1.02 12.92 -7.76
N GLY A 208 1.60 11.73 -7.97
CA GLY A 208 3.00 11.39 -7.72
C GLY A 208 3.82 11.16 -8.99
N SER A 209 3.29 11.52 -10.16
CA SER A 209 3.85 11.12 -11.46
C SER A 209 5.25 11.67 -11.76
N VAL A 210 5.66 12.78 -11.14
CA VAL A 210 7.03 13.31 -11.31
C VAL A 210 8.08 12.29 -10.84
N ILE A 211 7.82 11.56 -9.76
CA ILE A 211 8.75 10.58 -9.20
C ILE A 211 8.46 9.16 -9.70
N TYR A 212 7.18 8.81 -9.84
CA TYR A 212 6.75 7.42 -10.08
C TYR A 212 6.24 7.15 -11.48
N GLY A 213 6.02 8.19 -12.30
CA GLY A 213 5.54 8.05 -13.68
C GLY A 213 4.06 7.73 -13.79
N SER A 214 3.71 6.93 -14.81
CA SER A 214 2.32 6.53 -15.10
C SER A 214 1.62 5.91 -13.89
N ASP A 215 0.28 5.99 -13.83
CA ASP A 215 -0.64 5.42 -12.82
C ASP A 215 -0.64 6.13 -11.46
N ALA A 216 0.30 7.03 -11.21
CA ALA A 216 0.36 7.81 -9.97
C ALA A 216 -0.51 9.08 -10.06
N ILE A 217 -1.79 8.94 -10.45
CA ILE A 217 -2.74 10.05 -10.60
C ILE A 217 -3.38 10.41 -9.26
N GLY A 218 -4.05 9.46 -8.63
CA GLY A 218 -4.77 9.67 -7.38
C GLY A 218 -3.90 9.58 -6.14
N GLY A 219 -2.80 8.82 -6.23
CA GLY A 219 -1.86 8.65 -5.13
C GLY A 219 -0.85 7.54 -5.35
N VAL A 220 0.06 7.42 -4.38
CA VAL A 220 1.08 6.37 -4.36
C VAL A 220 1.12 5.73 -2.98
N MET A 221 1.13 4.40 -2.94
CA MET A 221 1.28 3.61 -1.72
C MET A 221 2.63 2.91 -1.74
N ASN A 222 3.55 3.36 -0.88
CA ASN A 222 4.88 2.81 -0.77
C ASN A 222 4.97 1.92 0.47
N PHE A 223 5.26 0.65 0.27
CA PHE A 223 5.54 -0.31 1.33
C PHE A 223 7.05 -0.48 1.45
N TYR A 224 7.61 -0.05 2.56
CA TYR A 224 9.02 -0.26 2.89
C TYR A 224 9.14 -1.45 3.82
N THR A 225 9.85 -2.49 3.40
CA THR A 225 10.00 -3.71 4.17
C THR A 225 11.14 -3.61 5.20
N LYS A 226 11.13 -4.50 6.17
CA LYS A 226 12.20 -4.63 7.17
C LYS A 226 13.55 -4.81 6.47
N LYS A 227 14.61 -4.21 7.02
CA LYS A 227 15.98 -4.33 6.51
C LYS A 227 16.79 -5.30 7.34
N ALA A 228 17.75 -5.99 6.70
CA ALA A 228 18.74 -6.79 7.40
C ALA A 228 19.66 -5.88 8.24
N GLN A 229 19.87 -6.21 9.52
CA GLN A 229 20.60 -5.39 10.49
C GLN A 229 22.00 -5.94 10.72
N PHE A 230 23.00 -5.07 10.57
CA PHE A 230 24.38 -5.38 10.84
C PHE A 230 24.67 -5.46 12.35
N SER A 231 25.65 -6.27 12.73
CA SER A 231 26.16 -6.22 14.11
C SER A 231 26.94 -4.93 14.35
N LEU A 232 26.69 -4.32 15.48
CA LEU A 232 27.39 -3.11 15.96
C LEU A 232 28.70 -3.50 16.70
N ALA A 233 28.84 -4.76 17.08
CA ALA A 233 30.03 -5.30 17.71
C ALA A 233 30.82 -6.22 16.75
N ASP A 234 32.03 -6.63 17.15
CA ASP A 234 32.81 -7.62 16.42
C ASP A 234 32.23 -9.05 16.51
N SER A 235 31.18 -9.24 17.30
CA SER A 235 30.50 -10.51 17.47
C SER A 235 29.26 -10.60 16.56
N LEU A 236 28.82 -11.83 16.30
CA LEU A 236 27.57 -12.12 15.62
C LEU A 236 26.40 -11.54 16.45
N SER A 237 25.50 -10.83 15.82
CA SER A 237 24.19 -10.44 16.40
C SER A 237 23.11 -11.38 15.89
N PHE A 238 22.15 -11.70 16.76
CA PHE A 238 20.96 -12.48 16.43
C PHE A 238 19.76 -11.83 17.08
N SER A 239 18.67 -11.64 16.35
CA SER A 239 17.38 -11.17 16.82
C SER A 239 16.27 -11.77 15.98
N GLY A 240 15.03 -11.75 16.45
CA GLY A 240 13.91 -12.25 15.67
C GLY A 240 12.59 -12.10 16.40
N ASN A 241 11.50 -12.39 15.69
CA ASN A 241 10.15 -12.33 16.22
C ASN A 241 9.39 -13.60 15.83
N ILE A 242 8.53 -14.04 16.70
CA ILE A 242 7.54 -15.09 16.46
C ILE A 242 6.19 -14.48 16.81
N ASN A 243 5.25 -14.53 15.87
CA ASN A 243 3.90 -14.02 16.07
C ASN A 243 2.89 -15.11 15.72
N TYR A 244 1.83 -15.20 16.50
CA TYR A 244 0.68 -16.04 16.21
C TYR A 244 -0.60 -15.26 16.45
N ARG A 245 -1.56 -15.37 15.52
CA ARG A 245 -2.85 -14.66 15.57
C ARG A 245 -3.99 -15.59 15.19
N ILE A 246 -5.10 -15.45 15.90
CA ILE A 246 -6.39 -16.09 15.60
C ILE A 246 -7.47 -15.03 15.54
N ALA A 247 -8.47 -15.22 14.66
CA ALA A 247 -9.67 -14.40 14.60
C ALA A 247 -10.92 -15.27 14.46
N THR A 248 -12.06 -14.79 14.99
CA THR A 248 -13.28 -15.60 15.06
C THR A 248 -14.18 -15.48 13.84
N ALA A 249 -14.20 -14.30 13.17
CA ALA A 249 -15.15 -14.06 12.06
C ALA A 249 -14.87 -14.91 10.82
N ASN A 250 -13.62 -15.26 10.55
CA ASN A 250 -13.18 -16.08 9.44
C ASN A 250 -12.31 -17.26 9.91
N LYS A 251 -12.35 -17.59 11.19
CA LYS A 251 -11.57 -18.63 11.86
C LYS A 251 -10.09 -18.60 11.44
N GLU A 252 -9.55 -17.39 11.35
CA GLU A 252 -8.15 -17.18 10.97
C GLU A 252 -7.19 -17.92 11.89
N ASN A 253 -6.15 -18.49 11.26
CA ASN A 253 -4.95 -18.98 11.92
C ASN A 253 -3.74 -18.44 11.16
N THR A 254 -3.00 -17.53 11.78
CA THR A 254 -1.83 -16.91 11.17
C THR A 254 -0.60 -17.12 12.05
N GLY A 255 0.46 -17.65 11.44
CA GLY A 255 1.77 -17.81 12.06
C GLY A 255 2.84 -17.03 11.31
N HIS A 256 3.69 -16.31 12.03
CA HIS A 256 4.81 -15.57 11.47
C HIS A 256 6.08 -15.79 12.26
N ILE A 257 7.21 -15.92 11.57
CA ILE A 257 8.56 -15.92 12.14
C ILE A 257 9.48 -15.08 11.28
N ASP A 258 10.24 -14.19 11.91
CA ASP A 258 11.38 -13.55 11.30
C ASP A 258 12.62 -13.69 12.18
N PHE A 259 13.80 -13.71 11.57
CA PHE A 259 15.07 -13.66 12.27
C PHE A 259 16.15 -12.95 11.46
N ASN A 260 16.96 -12.18 12.18
CA ASN A 260 18.08 -11.43 11.65
C ASN A 260 19.41 -11.96 12.21
N ILE A 261 20.37 -12.16 11.33
CA ILE A 261 21.74 -12.54 11.67
C ILE A 261 22.68 -11.46 11.10
N GLY A 262 23.45 -10.79 11.95
CA GLY A 262 24.33 -9.71 11.55
C GLY A 262 25.78 -9.93 11.95
N THR A 263 26.70 -9.59 11.05
CA THR A 263 28.10 -9.31 11.32
C THR A 263 28.35 -7.83 11.00
N LYS A 264 29.59 -7.32 11.19
CA LYS A 264 29.93 -5.95 10.79
C LYS A 264 29.73 -5.64 9.32
N LYS A 265 29.86 -6.64 8.42
CA LYS A 265 29.83 -6.43 6.96
C LYS A 265 28.70 -7.16 6.26
N TRP A 266 28.13 -8.17 6.86
CA TRP A 266 27.04 -8.95 6.32
C TRP A 266 25.86 -9.01 7.27
N ALA A 267 24.67 -8.88 6.73
CA ALA A 267 23.44 -9.09 7.50
C ALA A 267 22.44 -9.87 6.65
N PHE A 268 21.67 -10.72 7.33
CA PHE A 268 20.67 -11.61 6.74
C PHE A 268 19.38 -11.46 7.54
N LEU A 269 18.26 -11.25 6.87
CA LEU A 269 16.92 -11.26 7.47
C LEU A 269 16.05 -12.23 6.69
N SER A 270 15.50 -13.22 7.37
CA SER A 270 14.53 -14.15 6.82
C SER A 270 13.18 -13.95 7.48
N SER A 271 12.10 -13.99 6.73
CA SER A 271 10.73 -13.82 7.19
C SER A 271 9.82 -14.82 6.48
N ILE A 272 8.95 -15.48 7.26
CA ILE A 272 8.00 -16.48 6.79
C ILE A 272 6.68 -16.23 7.48
N SER A 273 5.62 -16.11 6.71
CA SER A 273 4.25 -16.00 7.19
C SER A 273 3.37 -17.04 6.50
N TYR A 274 2.47 -17.64 7.26
CA TYR A 274 1.42 -18.50 6.76
C TYR A 274 0.09 -18.07 7.34
N ASN A 275 -0.88 -17.80 6.49
CA ASN A 275 -2.21 -17.36 6.82
C ASN A 275 -3.22 -18.40 6.33
N SER A 276 -4.18 -18.76 7.16
CA SER A 276 -5.30 -19.63 6.82
C SER A 276 -6.59 -18.96 7.26
N PHE A 277 -7.50 -18.80 6.33
CA PHE A 277 -8.82 -18.20 6.53
C PHE A 277 -9.89 -19.17 6.08
N GLU A 278 -10.91 -19.40 6.91
CA GLU A 278 -12.16 -20.05 6.53
C GLU A 278 -13.19 -19.04 6.04
N ASP A 279 -14.42 -19.50 5.77
CA ASP A 279 -15.50 -18.64 5.28
C ASP A 279 -15.87 -17.53 6.26
N LEU A 280 -16.06 -16.33 5.72
CA LEU A 280 -16.28 -15.11 6.48
C LEU A 280 -17.71 -15.01 7.00
N LYS A 281 -17.85 -14.83 8.31
CA LYS A 281 -19.13 -14.60 8.97
C LYS A 281 -19.44 -13.11 9.12
N MET A 282 -20.55 -12.67 8.56
CA MET A 282 -21.05 -11.30 8.65
C MET A 282 -21.84 -11.02 9.95
N GLY A 283 -22.17 -9.75 10.20
CA GLY A 283 -22.92 -9.31 11.36
C GLY A 283 -24.41 -9.70 11.35
N ASN A 284 -25.02 -9.58 12.52
CA ASN A 284 -26.44 -9.92 12.71
C ASN A 284 -27.38 -8.80 12.26
N ASN A 285 -26.98 -7.52 12.39
CA ASN A 285 -27.85 -6.37 12.28
C ASN A 285 -27.55 -5.58 10.99
N GLY A 286 -28.47 -5.54 10.03
CA GLY A 286 -28.28 -4.83 8.77
C GLY A 286 -29.16 -5.37 7.64
N PRO A 287 -28.93 -4.95 6.38
CA PRO A 287 -29.77 -5.32 5.24
C PRO A 287 -29.82 -6.83 4.99
N ASP A 288 -31.02 -7.38 4.86
CA ASP A 288 -31.22 -8.81 4.60
C ASP A 288 -30.81 -9.22 3.17
N SER A 289 -30.76 -8.25 2.24
CA SER A 289 -30.20 -8.45 0.90
C SER A 289 -28.72 -8.88 0.89
N TYR A 290 -28.00 -8.67 1.99
CA TYR A 290 -26.60 -9.10 2.11
C TYR A 290 -26.43 -10.55 2.57
N LEU A 291 -27.52 -11.22 3.02
CA LEU A 291 -27.46 -12.60 3.49
C LEU A 291 -27.11 -13.56 2.35
N ARG A 292 -26.34 -14.59 2.63
CA ARG A 292 -26.00 -15.66 1.71
C ARG A 292 -27.03 -16.79 1.85
N ASN A 293 -28.18 -16.64 1.22
CA ASN A 293 -29.29 -17.61 1.37
C ASN A 293 -29.00 -18.95 0.72
N ASN A 294 -28.35 -18.94 -0.44
CA ASN A 294 -28.11 -20.13 -1.24
C ASN A 294 -26.67 -20.11 -1.80
N TYR A 295 -26.13 -21.29 -2.10
CA TYR A 295 -24.89 -21.44 -2.83
C TYR A 295 -24.93 -22.72 -3.68
N VAL A 296 -24.09 -22.78 -4.72
CA VAL A 296 -24.01 -23.92 -5.61
C VAL A 296 -22.98 -24.92 -5.13
N VAL A 297 -23.31 -26.21 -5.18
CA VAL A 297 -22.38 -27.32 -5.04
C VAL A 297 -22.60 -28.34 -6.15
N ARG A 298 -21.54 -29.02 -6.57
CA ARG A 298 -21.67 -30.13 -7.51
C ARG A 298 -21.73 -31.43 -6.74
N GLN A 299 -22.88 -32.12 -6.86
CA GLN A 299 -23.11 -33.43 -6.23
C GLN A 299 -23.61 -34.41 -7.28
N ASN A 300 -23.09 -35.63 -7.28
CA ASN A 300 -23.48 -36.69 -8.22
C ASN A 300 -23.45 -36.27 -9.70
N GLY A 301 -22.49 -35.42 -10.08
CA GLY A 301 -22.32 -34.93 -11.44
C GLY A 301 -23.27 -33.79 -11.85
N GLN A 302 -24.07 -33.26 -10.95
CA GLN A 302 -25.01 -32.17 -11.21
C GLN A 302 -24.79 -31.01 -10.24
N ASP A 303 -24.97 -29.81 -10.72
CA ASP A 303 -24.98 -28.64 -9.86
C ASP A 303 -26.33 -28.56 -9.13
N GLN A 304 -26.25 -28.32 -7.83
CA GLN A 304 -27.40 -28.18 -6.94
C GLN A 304 -27.33 -26.87 -6.20
N LEU A 305 -28.41 -26.13 -6.18
CA LEU A 305 -28.57 -24.94 -5.35
C LEU A 305 -28.97 -25.39 -3.95
N LEU A 306 -28.03 -25.28 -3.01
CA LEU A 306 -28.27 -25.61 -1.61
C LEU A 306 -28.67 -24.36 -0.82
N VAL A 307 -29.66 -24.56 0.07
CA VAL A 307 -29.99 -23.55 1.09
C VAL A 307 -28.85 -23.49 2.10
N ASN A 308 -28.37 -22.29 2.39
CA ASN A 308 -27.37 -22.07 3.39
C ASN A 308 -27.97 -22.10 4.80
N GLU A 309 -27.62 -23.06 5.61
CA GLU A 309 -28.13 -23.21 6.99
C GLU A 309 -27.74 -22.03 7.90
N ASP A 310 -26.54 -21.46 7.69
CA ASP A 310 -26.11 -20.21 8.33
C ASP A 310 -25.94 -19.09 7.29
N THR A 311 -27.04 -18.41 6.99
CA THR A 311 -27.10 -17.35 5.97
C THR A 311 -26.11 -16.19 6.22
N LYS A 312 -25.52 -16.11 7.40
CA LYS A 312 -24.50 -15.11 7.73
C LYS A 312 -23.08 -15.57 7.37
N THR A 313 -22.87 -16.83 7.10
CA THR A 313 -21.58 -17.35 6.60
C THR A 313 -21.54 -17.24 5.08
N GLN A 314 -20.58 -16.51 4.58
CA GLN A 314 -20.39 -16.19 3.17
C GLN A 314 -19.60 -17.30 2.47
N VAL A 315 -20.30 -18.31 1.96
CA VAL A 315 -19.74 -19.52 1.34
C VAL A 315 -19.69 -19.34 -0.18
N PRO A 316 -18.55 -19.68 -0.84
CA PRO A 316 -17.21 -19.87 -0.31
C PRO A 316 -16.40 -18.56 -0.30
N THR A 317 -15.61 -18.30 0.74
CA THR A 317 -14.72 -17.12 0.80
C THR A 317 -13.33 -17.42 1.38
N GLY A 318 -13.15 -18.60 1.99
CA GLY A 318 -11.91 -19.00 2.63
C GLY A 318 -10.75 -19.17 1.65
N TYR A 319 -9.52 -18.94 2.12
CA TYR A 319 -8.28 -19.19 1.38
C TYR A 319 -7.08 -19.27 2.31
N ASN A 320 -5.95 -19.75 1.76
CA ASN A 320 -4.67 -19.79 2.44
C ASN A 320 -3.63 -18.95 1.68
N GLN A 321 -2.62 -18.45 2.39
CA GLN A 321 -1.52 -17.70 1.80
C GLN A 321 -0.21 -18.00 2.51
N ILE A 322 0.86 -18.17 1.74
CA ILE A 322 2.24 -18.18 2.24
C ILE A 322 2.98 -16.95 1.72
N SER A 323 3.78 -16.33 2.57
CA SER A 323 4.64 -15.21 2.20
C SER A 323 6.05 -15.42 2.75
N LEU A 324 7.04 -15.26 1.89
CA LEU A 324 8.45 -15.45 2.19
C LEU A 324 9.23 -14.19 1.82
N MET A 325 10.14 -13.76 2.69
CA MET A 325 11.08 -12.69 2.38
C MET A 325 12.48 -13.07 2.88
N GLN A 326 13.48 -12.90 2.00
CA GLN A 326 14.89 -12.98 2.36
C GLN A 326 15.59 -11.68 1.99
N LYS A 327 16.24 -11.04 2.96
CA LYS A 327 17.11 -9.88 2.73
C LYS A 327 18.55 -10.26 3.00
N ILE A 328 19.45 -9.78 2.15
CA ILE A 328 20.91 -9.95 2.30
C ILE A 328 21.52 -8.57 2.11
N ALA A 329 22.17 -8.06 3.15
CA ALA A 329 22.85 -6.78 3.09
C ALA A 329 24.37 -6.97 3.22
N PHE A 330 25.15 -6.25 2.40
CA PHE A 330 26.60 -6.25 2.42
C PHE A 330 27.15 -4.83 2.44
N LYS A 331 27.92 -4.49 3.47
CA LYS A 331 28.57 -3.20 3.66
C LYS A 331 30.09 -3.40 3.69
N PRO A 332 30.79 -3.42 2.53
CA PRO A 332 32.24 -3.62 2.48
C PRO A 332 33.02 -2.50 3.16
N ASN A 333 32.47 -1.27 3.12
CA ASN A 333 33.05 -0.05 3.68
C ASN A 333 31.96 0.99 3.96
N ASN A 334 32.33 2.18 4.45
CA ASN A 334 31.38 3.25 4.78
C ASN A 334 30.80 3.98 3.55
N THR A 335 31.27 3.67 2.34
CA THR A 335 30.85 4.32 1.10
C THR A 335 29.77 3.51 0.38
N TRP A 336 29.87 2.19 0.37
CA TRP A 336 28.99 1.29 -0.36
C TRP A 336 28.13 0.46 0.58
N ASN A 337 26.86 0.32 0.22
CA ASN A 337 25.92 -0.64 0.78
C ASN A 337 25.16 -1.33 -0.33
N TYR A 338 25.06 -2.65 -0.25
CA TYR A 338 24.37 -3.52 -1.18
C TYR A 338 23.26 -4.25 -0.43
N ASP A 339 22.02 -4.14 -0.94
CA ASP A 339 20.86 -4.78 -0.35
C ASP A 339 20.15 -5.61 -1.41
N LEU A 340 20.12 -6.95 -1.24
CA LEU A 340 19.35 -7.86 -2.06
C LEU A 340 18.11 -8.31 -1.29
N GLY A 341 16.94 -8.10 -1.85
CA GLY A 341 15.66 -8.60 -1.37
C GLY A 341 15.11 -9.67 -2.31
N LEU A 342 14.67 -10.78 -1.75
CA LEU A 342 13.92 -11.83 -2.45
C LEU A 342 12.57 -11.97 -1.77
N PHE A 343 11.50 -11.93 -2.54
CA PHE A 343 10.12 -12.00 -2.05
C PHE A 343 9.37 -13.06 -2.81
N TYR A 344 8.54 -13.80 -2.12
CA TYR A 344 7.60 -14.73 -2.69
C TYR A 344 6.30 -14.71 -1.92
N SER A 345 5.18 -14.66 -2.63
CA SER A 345 3.85 -14.81 -2.07
C SER A 345 3.02 -15.71 -2.98
N GLU A 346 2.27 -16.64 -2.39
CA GLU A 346 1.37 -17.54 -3.10
C GLU A 346 0.10 -17.74 -2.28
N THR A 347 -1.05 -17.64 -2.94
CA THR A 347 -2.36 -17.98 -2.37
C THR A 347 -2.78 -19.37 -2.83
N SER A 348 -3.68 -20.02 -2.07
CA SER A 348 -4.54 -21.05 -2.66
C SER A 348 -5.50 -20.42 -3.67
N ASP A 349 -6.31 -21.23 -4.33
CA ASP A 349 -7.49 -20.73 -5.02
C ASP A 349 -8.37 -19.97 -4.02
N TYR A 350 -8.99 -18.87 -4.48
CA TYR A 350 -9.93 -18.08 -3.71
C TYR A 350 -11.06 -17.55 -4.56
N SER A 351 -12.27 -17.69 -4.02
CA SER A 351 -13.49 -17.37 -4.74
C SER A 351 -13.69 -15.89 -4.95
N ARG A 352 -14.12 -15.53 -6.13
CA ARG A 352 -14.63 -14.20 -6.44
C ARG A 352 -16.09 -14.10 -6.00
N TYR A 353 -16.28 -13.80 -4.71
CA TYR A 353 -17.57 -13.89 -4.04
C TYR A 353 -18.65 -13.01 -4.68
N ASP A 354 -18.30 -11.79 -5.12
CA ASP A 354 -19.21 -10.88 -5.82
C ASP A 354 -19.82 -11.48 -7.10
N ARG A 355 -19.14 -12.43 -7.75
CA ARG A 355 -19.65 -13.14 -8.92
C ARG A 355 -20.55 -14.32 -8.56
N LEU A 356 -20.24 -14.97 -7.44
CA LEU A 356 -21.02 -16.12 -6.95
C LEU A 356 -22.35 -15.76 -6.28
N ILE A 357 -22.58 -14.49 -5.97
CA ILE A 357 -23.89 -14.00 -5.46
C ILE A 357 -24.77 -13.44 -6.56
N ARG A 358 -24.29 -13.38 -7.81
CA ARG A 358 -25.02 -12.81 -8.93
C ARG A 358 -26.20 -13.70 -9.31
N PRO A 359 -27.44 -13.15 -9.42
CA PRO A 359 -28.56 -13.92 -9.91
C PRO A 359 -28.40 -14.30 -11.39
N ASN A 360 -29.10 -15.35 -11.83
CA ASN A 360 -29.26 -15.64 -13.25
C ASN A 360 -30.24 -14.64 -13.89
N SER A 361 -30.40 -14.73 -15.23
CA SER A 361 -31.31 -13.85 -15.99
C SER A 361 -32.78 -13.92 -15.53
N ASP A 362 -33.21 -15.07 -15.04
CA ASP A 362 -34.59 -15.32 -14.63
C ASP A 362 -34.84 -14.87 -13.17
N GLY A 363 -33.77 -14.57 -12.41
CA GLY A 363 -33.84 -14.10 -11.03
C GLY A 363 -34.20 -15.19 -9.99
N ASP A 364 -34.31 -16.46 -10.40
CA ASP A 364 -34.69 -17.57 -9.55
C ASP A 364 -33.54 -18.47 -9.08
N GLY A 365 -32.33 -18.18 -9.53
CA GLY A 365 -31.12 -18.91 -9.19
C GLY A 365 -29.83 -18.06 -9.24
N LEU A 366 -28.70 -18.73 -9.18
CA LEU A 366 -27.37 -18.12 -9.30
C LEU A 366 -26.83 -18.34 -10.72
N ARG A 367 -26.18 -17.33 -11.30
CA ARG A 367 -25.58 -17.42 -12.64
C ARG A 367 -24.40 -18.41 -12.65
N SER A 368 -23.47 -18.26 -11.75
CA SER A 368 -22.21 -19.01 -11.77
C SER A 368 -22.19 -20.11 -10.71
N ALA A 369 -21.81 -21.31 -11.10
CA ALA A 369 -21.50 -22.41 -10.21
C ALA A 369 -20.10 -22.26 -9.62
N GLU A 370 -19.14 -21.79 -10.43
CA GLU A 370 -17.76 -21.57 -10.04
C GLU A 370 -17.27 -20.23 -10.56
N TRP A 371 -16.60 -19.48 -9.71
CA TRP A 371 -15.84 -18.32 -10.11
C TRP A 371 -14.73 -18.08 -9.09
N PHE A 372 -13.47 -18.31 -9.45
CA PHE A 372 -12.34 -18.17 -8.55
C PHE A 372 -11.08 -17.73 -9.28
N TYR A 373 -10.17 -17.10 -8.54
CA TYR A 373 -8.80 -16.86 -8.92
C TYR A 373 -7.92 -17.91 -8.27
N GLY A 374 -6.82 -18.25 -8.88
CA GLY A 374 -5.84 -18.99 -8.16
C GLY A 374 -5.06 -20.07 -8.90
N PRO A 375 -3.97 -20.42 -8.28
CA PRO A 375 -3.25 -19.67 -7.25
C PRO A 375 -2.71 -18.35 -7.81
N GLN A 376 -2.73 -17.28 -7.00
CA GLN A 376 -2.02 -16.05 -7.36
C GLN A 376 -0.60 -16.13 -6.80
N LYS A 377 0.42 -15.88 -7.65
CA LYS A 377 1.83 -15.94 -7.28
C LYS A 377 2.53 -14.65 -7.62
N TRP A 378 3.35 -14.18 -6.71
CA TRP A 378 4.24 -13.07 -6.92
C TRP A 378 5.64 -13.40 -6.43
N PHE A 379 6.60 -13.25 -7.31
CA PHE A 379 8.02 -13.31 -6.99
C PHE A 379 8.69 -11.99 -7.35
N MET A 380 9.55 -11.47 -6.47
CA MET A 380 10.39 -10.32 -6.76
C MET A 380 11.83 -10.56 -6.25
N SER A 381 12.80 -10.25 -7.11
CA SER A 381 14.19 -10.06 -6.73
C SER A 381 14.53 -8.58 -6.91
N ASN A 382 14.96 -7.90 -5.84
CA ASN A 382 15.27 -6.48 -5.81
C ASN A 382 16.69 -6.26 -5.30
N LEU A 383 17.59 -5.75 -6.14
CA LEU A 383 18.95 -5.38 -5.77
C LEU A 383 19.09 -3.85 -5.70
N GLN A 384 19.45 -3.34 -4.54
CA GLN A 384 19.74 -1.93 -4.33
C GLN A 384 21.23 -1.71 -4.05
N LEU A 385 21.83 -0.83 -4.80
CA LEU A 385 23.23 -0.39 -4.64
C LEU A 385 23.20 1.05 -4.17
N ASN A 386 23.67 1.30 -2.95
CA ASN A 386 23.73 2.64 -2.38
C ASN A 386 25.18 3.09 -2.25
N LYS A 387 25.50 4.24 -2.81
CA LYS A 387 26.83 4.85 -2.72
C LYS A 387 26.76 6.24 -2.10
N LYS A 388 27.57 6.48 -1.06
CA LYS A 388 27.84 7.81 -0.50
C LYS A 388 29.13 8.33 -1.13
N GLY A 389 29.17 9.59 -1.50
CA GLY A 389 30.36 10.20 -2.09
C GLY A 389 30.25 11.71 -2.09
N LYS A 390 31.39 12.35 -2.39
CA LYS A 390 31.47 13.79 -2.64
C LYS A 390 31.91 14.00 -4.09
N GLY A 391 31.07 13.55 -5.03
CA GLY A 391 31.29 13.72 -6.45
C GLY A 391 30.85 15.09 -6.95
N LEU A 392 31.24 15.49 -8.16
CA LEU A 392 30.81 16.75 -8.75
C LEU A 392 29.30 16.78 -9.00
N PHE A 393 28.75 15.64 -9.38
CA PHE A 393 27.36 15.51 -9.81
C PHE A 393 26.43 14.97 -8.69
N TYR A 394 26.94 14.28 -7.68
CA TYR A 394 26.11 13.70 -6.63
C TYR A 394 26.84 13.56 -5.30
N ASP A 395 26.09 13.62 -4.22
CA ASP A 395 26.48 13.23 -2.87
C ASP A 395 26.03 11.82 -2.52
N ARG A 396 24.88 11.40 -3.05
CA ARG A 396 24.38 10.02 -2.92
C ARG A 396 23.89 9.52 -4.27
N LEU A 397 24.18 8.27 -4.54
CA LEU A 397 23.69 7.49 -5.70
C LEU A 397 22.98 6.24 -5.18
N LYS A 398 21.83 5.95 -5.75
CA LYS A 398 21.07 4.70 -5.56
C LYS A 398 20.76 4.11 -6.91
N ILE A 399 21.10 2.84 -7.08
CA ILE A 399 20.70 2.05 -8.25
C ILE A 399 19.81 0.94 -7.72
N THR A 400 18.59 0.85 -8.26
CA THR A 400 17.63 -0.21 -7.93
C THR A 400 17.34 -0.99 -9.19
N THR A 401 17.61 -2.30 -9.17
CA THR A 401 17.23 -3.20 -10.26
C THR A 401 16.33 -4.29 -9.70
N ALA A 402 15.26 -4.60 -10.42
CA ALA A 402 14.35 -5.64 -9.98
C ALA A 402 13.85 -6.48 -11.15
N TYR A 403 13.63 -7.76 -10.84
CA TYR A 403 12.84 -8.68 -11.64
C TYR A 403 11.64 -9.12 -10.84
N GLN A 404 10.47 -9.10 -11.47
CA GLN A 404 9.22 -9.59 -10.89
C GLN A 404 8.55 -10.56 -11.84
N ARG A 405 7.89 -11.56 -11.26
CA ARG A 405 7.00 -12.47 -11.96
C ARG A 405 5.68 -12.53 -11.23
N PHE A 406 4.61 -12.21 -11.94
CA PHE A 406 3.24 -12.38 -11.52
C PHE A 406 2.62 -13.54 -12.27
N GLU A 407 1.87 -14.39 -11.58
CA GLU A 407 1.05 -15.42 -12.17
C GLU A 407 -0.33 -15.36 -11.51
N GLU A 408 -1.37 -15.36 -12.32
CA GLU A 408 -2.76 -15.50 -11.87
C GLU A 408 -3.54 -16.35 -12.85
N SER A 409 -4.61 -17.00 -12.38
CA SER A 409 -5.59 -17.59 -13.26
C SER A 409 -6.99 -17.15 -12.87
N ARG A 410 -7.89 -17.18 -13.85
CA ARG A 410 -9.33 -16.97 -13.67
C ARG A 410 -10.05 -18.19 -14.17
N ASN A 411 -10.92 -18.68 -13.32
CA ASN A 411 -11.67 -19.87 -13.58
C ASN A 411 -13.15 -19.57 -13.34
N ASP A 412 -13.98 -19.76 -14.35
CA ASP A 412 -15.41 -19.58 -14.23
C ASP A 412 -16.17 -20.69 -14.94
N ARG A 413 -17.34 -20.99 -14.42
CA ARG A 413 -18.29 -21.94 -14.97
C ARG A 413 -19.70 -21.52 -14.53
N ASP A 414 -20.62 -21.41 -15.49
CA ASP A 414 -22.00 -21.08 -15.19
C ASP A 414 -22.78 -22.29 -14.61
N PHE A 415 -23.87 -21.99 -13.95
CA PHE A 415 -24.72 -23.01 -13.31
C PHE A 415 -25.22 -24.00 -14.32
N GLN A 416 -25.06 -25.31 -14.06
CA GLN A 416 -25.34 -26.44 -14.92
C GLN A 416 -24.54 -26.56 -16.22
N ASP A 417 -23.61 -25.64 -16.48
CA ASP A 417 -22.65 -25.81 -17.57
C ASP A 417 -21.62 -26.88 -17.19
N VAL A 418 -21.16 -27.63 -18.19
CA VAL A 418 -20.09 -28.63 -18.04
C VAL A 418 -18.72 -28.08 -18.45
N ILE A 419 -18.67 -26.87 -19.01
CA ILE A 419 -17.44 -26.25 -19.49
C ILE A 419 -16.96 -25.23 -18.47
N ARG A 420 -15.76 -25.47 -17.90
CA ARG A 420 -15.04 -24.50 -17.11
C ARG A 420 -14.08 -23.73 -18.01
N ASN A 421 -14.23 -22.43 -18.08
CA ASN A 421 -13.29 -21.54 -18.73
C ASN A 421 -12.13 -21.24 -17.79
N THR A 422 -10.91 -21.24 -18.30
CA THR A 422 -9.71 -20.87 -17.56
C THR A 422 -8.87 -19.93 -18.40
N THR A 423 -8.48 -18.79 -17.85
CA THR A 423 -7.44 -17.94 -18.40
C THR A 423 -6.29 -17.86 -17.43
N GLU A 424 -5.07 -18.05 -17.92
CA GLU A 424 -3.83 -17.99 -17.16
C GLU A 424 -2.99 -16.84 -17.66
N GLU A 425 -2.65 -15.91 -16.78
CA GLU A 425 -1.83 -14.75 -17.07
C GLU A 425 -0.49 -14.81 -16.34
N LYS A 426 0.58 -14.49 -17.06
CA LYS A 426 1.95 -14.37 -16.53
C LYS A 426 2.54 -13.04 -16.97
N VAL A 427 3.15 -12.33 -16.04
CA VAL A 427 3.89 -11.11 -16.38
C VAL A 427 5.30 -11.20 -15.83
N ASP A 428 6.27 -11.15 -16.73
CA ASP A 428 7.68 -10.95 -16.39
C ASP A 428 8.00 -9.46 -16.51
N ALA A 429 8.42 -8.84 -15.40
CA ALA A 429 8.74 -7.43 -15.33
C ALA A 429 10.19 -7.19 -14.89
N LEU A 430 10.93 -6.44 -15.70
CA LEU A 430 12.28 -5.96 -15.38
C LEU A 430 12.21 -4.45 -15.14
N SER A 431 12.89 -3.96 -14.12
CA SER A 431 12.99 -2.51 -13.88
C SER A 431 14.40 -2.12 -13.43
N MET A 432 14.80 -0.90 -13.81
CA MET A 432 16.03 -0.26 -13.38
C MET A 432 15.78 1.21 -13.11
N ASN A 433 16.14 1.65 -11.90
CA ASN A 433 16.15 3.05 -11.50
C ASN A 433 17.57 3.47 -11.13
N ILE A 434 17.97 4.65 -11.57
CA ILE A 434 19.23 5.29 -11.17
C ILE A 434 18.87 6.65 -10.61
N ASP A 435 19.05 6.84 -9.30
CA ASP A 435 18.60 8.00 -8.56
C ASP A 435 19.81 8.71 -7.90
N PHE A 436 19.88 10.02 -8.06
CA PHE A 436 20.96 10.86 -7.53
C PHE A 436 20.40 11.91 -6.59
N GLU A 437 21.16 12.22 -5.54
CA GLU A 437 20.94 13.38 -4.68
C GLU A 437 22.21 14.26 -4.69
N ASN A 438 22.01 15.57 -4.84
CA ASN A 438 23.07 16.58 -4.74
C ASN A 438 22.64 17.70 -3.78
N LYS A 439 23.44 17.93 -2.72
CA LYS A 439 23.19 18.92 -1.65
C LYS A 439 24.08 20.17 -1.73
N ARG A 440 24.80 20.39 -2.83
CA ARG A 440 25.94 21.31 -2.87
C ARG A 440 25.66 22.68 -3.48
N ILE A 441 24.45 22.98 -3.88
CA ILE A 441 24.14 24.24 -4.55
C ILE A 441 23.49 25.21 -3.55
N GLY A 442 24.24 25.61 -2.51
CA GLY A 442 23.73 26.48 -1.46
C GLY A 442 22.53 25.84 -0.73
N ASP A 443 21.40 26.55 -0.71
CA ASP A 443 20.15 26.10 -0.09
C ASP A 443 19.29 25.22 -1.02
N LEU A 444 19.77 24.90 -2.22
CA LEU A 444 19.12 24.04 -3.19
C LEU A 444 19.63 22.60 -3.08
N ARG A 445 18.72 21.65 -2.92
CA ARG A 445 18.95 20.22 -3.07
C ARG A 445 18.33 19.75 -4.36
N LEU A 446 19.05 18.97 -5.14
CA LEU A 446 18.57 18.39 -6.38
C LEU A 446 18.47 16.86 -6.24
N TYR A 447 17.36 16.35 -6.70
CA TYR A 447 17.08 14.93 -6.86
C TYR A 447 16.78 14.68 -8.34
N TYR A 448 17.49 13.78 -8.98
CA TYR A 448 17.30 13.50 -10.40
C TYR A 448 17.68 12.07 -10.71
N GLY A 449 17.14 11.57 -11.80
CA GLY A 449 17.38 10.19 -12.16
C GLY A 449 16.73 9.77 -13.45
N GLY A 450 16.89 8.48 -13.73
CA GLY A 450 16.29 7.79 -14.87
C GLY A 450 15.69 6.47 -14.46
N GLU A 451 14.68 6.06 -15.22
CA GLU A 451 13.94 4.81 -15.01
C GLU A 451 13.73 4.10 -16.33
N TYR A 452 13.94 2.81 -16.34
CA TYR A 452 13.53 1.92 -17.41
C TYR A 452 12.74 0.74 -16.85
N ILE A 453 11.60 0.44 -17.48
CA ILE A 453 10.74 -0.70 -17.12
C ILE A 453 10.41 -1.45 -18.40
N PHE A 454 10.45 -2.77 -18.34
CA PHE A 454 10.05 -3.69 -19.39
C PHE A 454 9.13 -4.75 -18.81
N ASN A 455 7.98 -4.98 -19.45
CA ASN A 455 7.05 -6.05 -19.11
C ASN A 455 6.79 -6.90 -20.35
N ARG A 456 6.70 -8.22 -20.13
CA ARG A 456 6.20 -9.17 -21.12
C ARG A 456 5.02 -9.92 -20.51
N VAL A 457 3.93 -9.98 -21.26
CA VAL A 457 2.67 -10.67 -20.89
C VAL A 457 2.60 -11.99 -21.60
N GLY A 458 2.36 -13.08 -20.85
CA GLY A 458 1.88 -14.35 -21.37
C GLY A 458 0.43 -14.52 -20.98
N SER A 459 -0.43 -14.92 -21.89
CA SER A 459 -1.85 -15.16 -21.64
C SER A 459 -2.34 -16.36 -22.44
N LEU A 460 -2.94 -17.33 -21.74
CA LEU A 460 -3.45 -18.57 -22.33
C LEU A 460 -4.89 -18.78 -21.92
N GLY A 461 -5.74 -19.18 -22.87
CA GLY A 461 -7.12 -19.58 -22.63
C GLY A 461 -7.31 -21.08 -22.83
N SER A 462 -8.11 -21.70 -21.97
CA SER A 462 -8.50 -23.12 -22.10
C SER A 462 -9.91 -23.34 -21.57
N GLN A 463 -10.52 -24.40 -22.06
CA GLN A 463 -11.82 -24.90 -21.61
C GLN A 463 -11.66 -26.35 -21.15
N LEU A 464 -12.14 -26.66 -19.95
CA LEU A 464 -12.17 -27.98 -19.38
C LEU A 464 -13.63 -28.48 -19.34
N ASN A 465 -13.93 -29.54 -20.06
CA ASN A 465 -15.16 -30.27 -19.82
C ASN A 465 -15.01 -31.10 -18.53
N ILE A 466 -15.71 -30.70 -17.47
CA ILE A 466 -15.54 -31.27 -16.12
C ILE A 466 -16.11 -32.70 -15.98
N GLU A 467 -16.86 -33.18 -16.97
CA GLU A 467 -17.39 -34.57 -16.97
C GLU A 467 -16.45 -35.52 -17.68
N THR A 468 -15.92 -35.10 -18.83
CA THR A 468 -15.04 -35.93 -19.66
C THR A 468 -13.55 -35.72 -19.38
N ASN A 469 -13.19 -34.69 -18.63
CA ASN A 469 -11.83 -34.20 -18.43
C ASN A 469 -11.10 -33.82 -19.74
N GLN A 470 -11.85 -33.55 -20.81
CA GLN A 470 -11.28 -33.08 -22.07
C GLN A 470 -10.92 -31.60 -21.94
N ILE A 471 -9.70 -31.24 -22.35
CA ILE A 471 -9.22 -29.85 -22.42
C ILE A 471 -9.17 -29.45 -23.89
N SER A 472 -9.67 -28.27 -24.20
CA SER A 472 -9.54 -27.59 -25.48
C SER A 472 -8.97 -26.18 -25.32
N ASN A 473 -8.34 -25.64 -26.37
CA ASN A 473 -7.88 -24.28 -26.37
C ASN A 473 -9.07 -23.31 -26.46
N ALA A 474 -8.96 -22.18 -25.83
CA ALA A 474 -9.90 -21.08 -25.88
C ALA A 474 -9.16 -19.75 -26.10
N ALA A 475 -9.88 -18.67 -26.33
CA ALA A 475 -9.30 -17.36 -26.45
C ALA A 475 -8.54 -16.96 -25.20
N SER A 476 -7.35 -16.42 -25.35
CA SER A 476 -6.63 -15.79 -24.26
C SER A 476 -7.30 -14.45 -23.90
N ARG A 477 -7.13 -14.01 -22.66
CA ARG A 477 -7.67 -12.73 -22.19
C ARG A 477 -6.94 -11.53 -22.79
N TYR A 478 -5.63 -11.66 -22.96
CA TYR A 478 -4.74 -10.64 -23.51
C TYR A 478 -3.97 -11.20 -24.70
N PRO A 479 -3.45 -10.34 -25.59
CA PRO A 479 -2.52 -10.80 -26.61
C PRO A 479 -1.30 -11.48 -25.99
N ASP A 480 -1.06 -12.75 -26.33
CA ASP A 480 0.08 -13.49 -25.81
C ASP A 480 1.40 -12.94 -26.37
N GLY A 481 2.40 -12.78 -25.50
CA GLY A 481 3.69 -12.19 -25.85
C GLY A 481 3.72 -10.66 -25.90
N ALA A 482 2.60 -9.99 -25.58
CA ALA A 482 2.53 -8.53 -25.56
C ALA A 482 3.59 -7.90 -24.64
N ARG A 483 4.09 -6.73 -25.06
CA ARG A 483 5.18 -6.01 -24.38
C ARG A 483 4.75 -4.59 -24.05
N TRP A 484 5.08 -4.16 -22.84
CA TRP A 484 4.91 -2.80 -22.37
C TRP A 484 6.25 -2.30 -21.81
N GLN A 485 6.69 -1.14 -22.27
CA GLN A 485 7.99 -0.58 -21.90
C GLN A 485 7.85 0.90 -21.57
N THR A 486 8.68 1.39 -20.65
CA THR A 486 8.80 2.83 -20.42
C THR A 486 10.25 3.22 -20.14
N LEU A 487 10.63 4.38 -20.68
CA LEU A 487 11.88 5.07 -20.36
C LEU A 487 11.55 6.46 -19.88
N ALA A 488 12.15 6.87 -18.78
CA ALA A 488 11.88 8.18 -18.20
C ALA A 488 13.13 8.83 -17.59
N GLY A 489 13.10 10.16 -17.58
CA GLY A 489 14.05 10.99 -16.85
C GLY A 489 13.33 12.04 -16.04
N TYR A 490 13.82 12.34 -14.84
CA TYR A 490 13.21 13.31 -13.95
C TYR A 490 14.24 14.17 -13.22
N VAL A 491 13.80 15.36 -12.81
CA VAL A 491 14.52 16.25 -11.91
C VAL A 491 13.53 16.87 -10.93
N ASN A 492 13.91 16.92 -9.67
CA ASN A 492 13.15 17.56 -8.60
C ASN A 492 14.09 18.39 -7.74
N GLY A 493 13.71 19.61 -7.41
CA GLY A 493 14.47 20.56 -6.61
C GLY A 493 13.73 20.95 -5.33
N GLU A 494 14.46 20.97 -4.21
CA GLU A 494 14.02 21.49 -2.92
C GLU A 494 14.87 22.73 -2.61
N TYR A 495 14.23 23.89 -2.54
CA TYR A 495 14.89 25.16 -2.29
C TYR A 495 14.39 25.82 -1.01
N LYS A 496 15.28 26.02 -0.03
CA LYS A 496 14.98 26.76 1.19
C LYS A 496 15.12 28.25 0.95
N ALA A 497 14.03 28.86 0.42
CA ALA A 497 14.01 30.29 0.09
C ALA A 497 14.15 31.17 1.34
N MET A 498 13.66 30.71 2.49
CA MET A 498 13.79 31.32 3.81
C MET A 498 13.88 30.23 4.88
N PRO A 499 14.31 30.49 6.10
CA PRO A 499 14.33 29.49 7.18
C PRO A 499 12.97 28.84 7.46
N ASN A 500 11.88 29.50 7.09
CA ASN A 500 10.50 29.08 7.30
C ASN A 500 9.72 28.90 5.99
N LEU A 501 10.39 28.90 4.83
CA LEU A 501 9.75 28.71 3.52
C LEU A 501 10.60 27.79 2.64
N THR A 502 10.05 26.62 2.32
CA THR A 502 10.63 25.66 1.39
C THR A 502 9.78 25.64 0.12
N LEU A 503 10.43 25.71 -1.03
CA LEU A 503 9.83 25.58 -2.36
C LEU A 503 10.28 24.25 -2.97
N LEU A 504 9.35 23.53 -3.60
CA LEU A 504 9.63 22.34 -4.37
C LEU A 504 9.18 22.55 -5.82
N ALA A 505 9.96 22.05 -6.77
CA ALA A 505 9.58 22.01 -8.17
C ALA A 505 10.19 20.79 -8.85
N GLY A 506 9.42 20.13 -9.69
CA GLY A 506 9.86 18.94 -10.39
C GLY A 506 9.31 18.80 -11.79
N LEU A 507 10.04 18.11 -12.64
CA LEU A 507 9.65 17.76 -14.03
C LEU A 507 10.07 16.32 -14.31
N ARG A 508 9.24 15.62 -15.07
CA ARG A 508 9.52 14.29 -15.60
C ARG A 508 9.01 14.19 -17.03
N TYR A 509 9.82 13.60 -17.89
CA TYR A 509 9.39 13.09 -19.18
C TYR A 509 9.41 11.57 -19.17
N SER A 510 8.32 10.96 -19.56
CA SER A 510 8.18 9.51 -19.71
C SER A 510 7.78 9.18 -21.13
N HIS A 511 8.36 8.15 -21.71
CA HIS A 511 8.03 7.63 -23.01
C HIS A 511 7.62 6.16 -22.87
N VAL A 512 6.48 5.79 -23.46
CA VAL A 512 5.88 4.47 -23.34
C VAL A 512 5.73 3.83 -24.70
N TRP A 513 6.11 2.56 -24.81
CA TRP A 513 5.91 1.73 -25.99
C TRP A 513 5.08 0.51 -25.62
N ILE A 514 4.09 0.19 -26.45
CA ILE A 514 3.29 -1.02 -26.33
C ILE A 514 3.31 -1.72 -27.68
N ASN A 515 3.59 -3.03 -27.65
CA ASN A 515 3.54 -3.88 -28.82
C ASN A 515 2.74 -5.15 -28.46
N ALA A 516 1.74 -5.47 -29.24
CA ALA A 516 0.91 -6.65 -29.08
C ALA A 516 0.50 -7.21 -30.45
N ASP A 517 0.58 -8.52 -30.61
CA ASP A 517 0.12 -9.27 -31.77
C ASP A 517 -1.21 -9.95 -31.40
N PHE A 518 -2.25 -9.84 -32.24
CA PHE A 518 -3.57 -10.41 -31.97
C PHE A 518 -3.77 -11.75 -32.69
N ASP A 519 -4.09 -12.78 -31.93
CA ASP A 519 -4.48 -14.08 -32.46
C ASP A 519 -5.93 -14.03 -32.99
N LYS A 520 -6.10 -14.27 -34.31
CA LYS A 520 -7.40 -14.27 -34.97
C LYS A 520 -8.11 -15.63 -34.97
N THR A 521 -7.55 -16.62 -34.30
CA THR A 521 -8.10 -17.98 -34.27
C THR A 521 -9.50 -18.03 -33.66
N PHE A 522 -9.73 -17.22 -32.63
CA PHE A 522 -11.00 -17.21 -31.87
C PHE A 522 -11.88 -16.00 -32.21
N TYR A 523 -11.27 -14.85 -32.50
CA TYR A 523 -11.98 -13.62 -32.81
C TYR A 523 -11.44 -13.00 -34.10
N PRO A 524 -12.33 -12.57 -35.03
CA PRO A 524 -11.92 -11.98 -36.31
C PRO A 524 -11.52 -10.51 -36.14
N PHE A 525 -10.44 -10.24 -35.42
CA PHE A 525 -9.94 -8.88 -35.25
C PHE A 525 -9.67 -8.18 -36.58
N PRO A 526 -10.07 -6.90 -36.76
CA PRO A 526 -9.83 -6.13 -38.00
C PRO A 526 -8.35 -5.72 -38.17
N PHE A 527 -7.51 -5.99 -37.17
CA PHE A 527 -6.09 -5.64 -37.10
C PHE A 527 -5.25 -6.87 -36.76
N ASP A 528 -3.96 -6.83 -37.07
CA ASP A 528 -3.01 -7.90 -36.75
C ASP A 528 -2.19 -7.57 -35.49
N ASP A 529 -1.87 -6.30 -35.30
CA ASP A 529 -1.01 -5.82 -34.21
C ASP A 529 -1.45 -4.46 -33.67
N ALA A 530 -1.00 -4.16 -32.45
CA ALA A 530 -1.06 -2.83 -31.85
C ALA A 530 0.34 -2.32 -31.57
N ASN A 531 0.62 -1.10 -32.00
CA ASN A 531 1.88 -0.40 -31.79
C ASN A 531 1.61 1.01 -31.27
N ILE A 532 1.57 1.16 -29.93
CA ILE A 532 1.37 2.46 -29.27
C ILE A 532 2.72 3.06 -28.89
N ASN A 533 2.89 4.34 -29.10
CA ASN A 533 4.12 5.08 -28.88
C ASN A 533 3.79 6.47 -28.33
N ASN A 534 3.69 6.60 -27.01
CA ASN A 534 3.20 7.78 -26.33
C ASN A 534 4.27 8.42 -25.45
N GLY A 535 4.36 9.76 -25.49
CA GLY A 535 5.18 10.58 -24.61
C GLY A 535 4.33 11.36 -23.62
N ALA A 536 4.78 11.50 -22.39
CA ALA A 536 4.08 12.28 -21.38
C ALA A 536 5.06 13.16 -20.58
N LEU A 537 4.73 14.44 -20.45
CA LEU A 537 5.44 15.41 -19.63
C LEU A 537 4.60 15.72 -18.41
N THR A 538 5.18 15.54 -17.21
CA THR A 538 4.54 15.88 -15.94
C THR A 538 5.39 16.83 -15.12
N GLY A 539 4.74 17.67 -14.33
CA GLY A 539 5.40 18.64 -13.47
C GLY A 539 4.71 18.79 -12.13
N SER A 540 5.44 19.31 -11.17
CA SER A 540 4.91 19.73 -9.88
C SER A 540 5.60 20.99 -9.40
N ILE A 541 4.85 21.82 -8.66
CA ILE A 541 5.36 22.96 -7.93
C ILE A 541 4.62 23.05 -6.61
N GLY A 542 5.34 23.38 -5.55
CA GLY A 542 4.71 23.50 -4.26
C GLY A 542 5.53 24.29 -3.26
N LEU A 543 4.89 24.68 -2.19
CA LEU A 543 5.53 25.39 -1.08
C LEU A 543 5.06 24.82 0.26
N SER A 544 5.98 24.84 1.21
CA SER A 544 5.69 24.65 2.64
C SER A 544 6.16 25.88 3.39
N TRP A 545 5.22 26.58 4.04
CA TRP A 545 5.47 27.84 4.72
C TRP A 545 5.04 27.78 6.18
N PHE A 546 5.92 28.23 7.05
CA PHE A 546 5.70 28.39 8.48
C PHE A 546 5.62 29.88 8.85
N PRO A 547 4.45 30.54 8.69
CA PRO A 547 4.31 31.94 9.12
C PRO A 547 4.56 32.10 10.61
N LYS A 548 4.31 31.07 11.40
CA LYS A 548 4.64 30.91 12.82
C LYS A 548 5.15 29.49 13.05
N GLN A 549 5.91 29.25 14.12
CA GLN A 549 6.47 27.92 14.43
C GLN A 549 5.40 26.84 14.64
N ASP A 550 4.20 27.24 15.02
CA ASP A 550 3.05 26.39 15.33
C ASP A 550 1.99 26.33 14.20
N LEU A 551 2.24 27.00 13.07
CA LEU A 551 1.33 27.04 11.92
C LEU A 551 2.09 26.73 10.64
N GLN A 552 1.71 25.68 9.96
CA GLN A 552 2.16 25.33 8.63
C GLN A 552 1.04 25.56 7.61
N ILE A 553 1.37 26.13 6.47
CA ILE A 553 0.52 26.25 5.30
C ILE A 553 1.28 25.61 4.15
N THR A 554 0.62 24.71 3.42
CA THR A 554 1.18 24.07 2.24
C THR A 554 0.30 24.34 1.03
N TRP A 555 0.93 24.50 -0.12
CA TRP A 555 0.23 24.52 -1.40
C TRP A 555 1.02 23.69 -2.40
N ASN A 556 0.30 22.90 -3.21
CA ASN A 556 0.87 22.06 -4.23
C ASN A 556 0.02 22.10 -5.50
N GLY A 557 0.65 22.33 -6.64
CA GLY A 557 0.08 22.16 -7.97
C GLY A 557 0.87 21.06 -8.68
N SER A 558 0.18 20.04 -9.21
CA SER A 558 0.86 18.91 -9.83
C SER A 558 0.06 18.31 -10.98
N THR A 559 0.77 17.69 -11.91
CA THR A 559 0.17 16.91 -12.98
C THR A 559 0.46 15.42 -12.77
N GLY A 560 -0.55 14.60 -13.03
CA GLY A 560 -0.45 13.16 -13.11
C GLY A 560 -0.78 12.69 -14.51
N PHE A 561 -0.32 11.51 -14.88
CA PHE A 561 -0.73 10.87 -16.13
C PHE A 561 -0.84 9.35 -15.94
N ARG A 562 -1.64 8.74 -16.80
CA ARG A 562 -1.67 7.29 -16.98
C ARG A 562 -1.62 6.99 -18.46
N SER A 563 -0.61 6.23 -18.87
CA SER A 563 -0.55 5.67 -20.21
C SER A 563 -1.44 4.43 -20.27
N PRO A 564 -2.08 4.14 -21.39
CA PRO A 564 -2.70 2.85 -21.62
C PRO A 564 -1.76 1.70 -21.30
N ASN A 565 -2.31 0.58 -20.92
CA ASN A 565 -1.57 -0.67 -20.73
C ASN A 565 -2.23 -1.81 -21.53
N ILE A 566 -1.75 -3.04 -21.40
CA ILE A 566 -2.28 -4.18 -22.14
C ILE A 566 -3.73 -4.52 -21.73
N ASP A 567 -4.12 -4.26 -20.46
CA ASP A 567 -5.51 -4.44 -20.04
C ASP A 567 -6.47 -3.45 -20.72
N ASP A 568 -6.01 -2.26 -21.06
CA ASP A 568 -6.84 -1.26 -21.73
C ASP A 568 -7.01 -1.56 -23.23
N ILE A 569 -5.92 -1.94 -23.90
CA ILE A 569 -5.88 -2.05 -25.36
C ILE A 569 -6.19 -3.42 -25.90
N GLY A 570 -6.04 -4.48 -25.10
CA GLY A 570 -5.91 -5.83 -25.65
C GLY A 570 -6.92 -6.85 -25.14
N LYS A 571 -7.78 -6.51 -24.17
CA LYS A 571 -8.69 -7.50 -23.60
C LYS A 571 -9.99 -7.66 -24.40
N VAL A 572 -10.43 -8.91 -24.50
CA VAL A 572 -11.81 -9.24 -24.86
C VAL A 572 -12.45 -9.93 -23.66
N PHE A 573 -13.53 -9.41 -23.12
CA PHE A 573 -14.21 -10.02 -21.99
C PHE A 573 -15.64 -9.56 -21.77
N ASP A 574 -16.48 -10.43 -21.24
CA ASP A 574 -17.77 -10.13 -20.67
C ASP A 574 -17.62 -9.36 -19.35
N SER A 575 -18.09 -8.15 -19.31
CA SER A 575 -18.12 -7.35 -18.08
C SER A 575 -19.47 -7.42 -17.38
N GLU A 576 -20.53 -7.48 -18.15
CA GLU A 576 -21.94 -7.54 -17.74
C GLU A 576 -22.71 -8.38 -18.76
N PRO A 577 -23.86 -9.01 -18.40
CA PRO A 577 -24.65 -9.73 -19.38
C PRO A 577 -25.04 -8.81 -20.55
N GLY A 578 -24.93 -9.33 -21.76
CA GLY A 578 -25.27 -8.60 -22.98
C GLY A 578 -24.30 -7.47 -23.33
N SER A 579 -23.07 -7.46 -22.77
CA SER A 579 -22.07 -6.44 -23.07
C SER A 579 -20.66 -7.03 -23.14
N VAL A 580 -19.95 -6.80 -24.25
CA VAL A 580 -18.57 -7.27 -24.47
C VAL A 580 -17.63 -6.09 -24.69
N VAL A 581 -16.48 -6.10 -23.99
CA VAL A 581 -15.42 -5.11 -24.21
C VAL A 581 -14.43 -5.66 -25.23
N VAL A 582 -14.17 -4.89 -26.26
CA VAL A 582 -13.23 -5.23 -27.33
C VAL A 582 -11.99 -4.31 -27.31
N PRO A 583 -10.89 -4.72 -27.98
CA PRO A 583 -9.69 -3.90 -28.11
C PRO A 583 -9.93 -2.57 -28.84
N ASN A 584 -9.30 -1.49 -28.34
CA ASN A 584 -9.18 -0.21 -29.00
C ASN A 584 -7.71 0.19 -29.09
N LEU A 585 -7.23 0.49 -30.29
CA LEU A 585 -5.81 0.77 -30.55
C LEU A 585 -5.48 2.27 -30.53
N ASP A 586 -6.50 3.15 -30.56
CA ASP A 586 -6.35 4.60 -30.66
C ASP A 586 -6.31 5.29 -29.29
N LEU A 587 -5.72 4.63 -28.30
CA LEU A 587 -5.67 5.17 -26.94
C LEU A 587 -4.47 6.07 -26.72
N GLU A 588 -4.72 7.20 -26.08
CA GLU A 588 -3.74 8.18 -25.62
C GLU A 588 -3.63 8.21 -24.08
N PRO A 589 -2.57 8.80 -23.53
CA PRO A 589 -2.49 8.98 -22.08
C PRO A 589 -3.59 9.91 -21.54
N GLU A 590 -4.23 9.51 -20.40
CA GLU A 590 -5.06 10.43 -19.64
C GLU A 590 -4.21 11.31 -18.71
N TYR A 591 -4.64 12.55 -18.47
CA TYR A 591 -3.95 13.52 -17.63
C TYR A 591 -4.83 14.04 -16.49
N ALA A 592 -4.23 14.21 -15.32
CA ALA A 592 -4.82 14.88 -14.18
C ALA A 592 -4.06 16.15 -13.82
N TYR A 593 -4.79 17.22 -13.59
CA TYR A 593 -4.30 18.50 -13.06
C TYR A 593 -4.84 18.69 -11.66
N ASN A 594 -3.95 18.74 -10.68
CA ASN A 594 -4.32 18.81 -9.28
C ASN A 594 -3.83 20.10 -8.64
N THR A 595 -4.63 20.67 -7.74
CA THR A 595 -4.19 21.67 -6.78
C THR A 595 -4.66 21.30 -5.38
N GLU A 596 -3.80 21.51 -4.40
CA GLU A 596 -4.07 21.19 -2.99
C GLU A 596 -3.60 22.34 -2.10
N LEU A 597 -4.42 22.70 -1.12
CA LEU A 597 -4.09 23.62 -0.05
C LEU A 597 -4.19 22.88 1.29
N GLY A 598 -3.11 22.83 2.03
CA GLY A 598 -3.02 22.20 3.35
C GLY A 598 -2.78 23.22 4.45
N ILE A 599 -3.29 22.91 5.64
CA ILE A 599 -3.04 23.67 6.86
C ILE A 599 -2.81 22.71 8.03
N GLN A 600 -1.80 23.01 8.85
CA GLN A 600 -1.61 22.34 10.13
C GLN A 600 -1.36 23.39 11.21
N LYS A 601 -2.10 23.27 12.31
CA LYS A 601 -1.94 24.13 13.49
C LYS A 601 -1.70 23.31 14.73
N ASN A 602 -0.62 23.61 15.45
CA ASN A 602 -0.32 23.06 16.76
C ASN A 602 -0.68 24.09 17.83
N ILE A 603 -1.48 23.70 18.81
CA ILE A 603 -1.95 24.58 19.87
C ILE A 603 -1.40 24.06 21.21
N ALA A 604 -0.47 24.83 21.78
CA ALA A 604 0.14 24.59 23.11
C ALA A 604 0.67 23.15 23.29
N ASP A 605 1.14 22.50 22.22
CA ASP A 605 1.61 21.12 22.16
C ASP A 605 0.57 20.09 22.67
N LYS A 606 -0.71 20.47 22.70
CA LYS A 606 -1.81 19.63 23.16
C LYS A 606 -2.85 19.32 22.11
N VAL A 607 -2.97 20.16 21.10
CA VAL A 607 -3.96 19.98 20.04
C VAL A 607 -3.28 20.19 18.70
N VAL A 608 -3.44 19.21 17.80
CA VAL A 608 -3.00 19.31 16.42
C VAL A 608 -4.22 19.25 15.53
N ILE A 609 -4.41 20.29 14.72
CA ILE A 609 -5.48 20.37 13.73
C ILE A 609 -4.84 20.33 12.36
N LYS A 610 -5.32 19.43 11.51
CA LYS A 610 -4.87 19.25 10.12
C LYS A 610 -6.07 19.42 9.20
N GLY A 611 -5.90 20.11 8.09
CA GLY A 611 -6.90 20.24 7.05
C GLY A 611 -6.24 20.23 5.69
N ALA A 612 -6.89 19.64 4.69
CA ALA A 612 -6.50 19.75 3.30
C ALA A 612 -7.73 19.87 2.41
N ALA A 613 -7.71 20.81 1.48
CA ALA A 613 -8.70 20.95 0.42
C ALA A 613 -8.00 20.69 -0.92
N TYR A 614 -8.62 19.91 -1.79
CA TYR A 614 -8.04 19.55 -3.07
C TYR A 614 -9.07 19.61 -4.19
N TYR A 615 -8.57 19.84 -5.40
CA TYR A 615 -9.33 19.80 -6.64
C TYR A 615 -8.48 19.16 -7.72
N THR A 616 -9.01 18.16 -8.39
CA THR A 616 -8.36 17.43 -9.49
C THR A 616 -9.27 17.45 -10.72
N TYR A 617 -8.74 17.90 -11.84
CA TYR A 617 -9.37 17.83 -13.15
C TYR A 617 -8.70 16.75 -13.99
N LEU A 618 -9.46 15.75 -14.40
CA LEU A 618 -9.03 14.66 -15.25
C LEU A 618 -9.50 14.91 -16.68
N VAL A 619 -8.59 14.81 -17.64
CA VAL A 619 -8.83 15.04 -19.08
C VAL A 619 -8.47 13.78 -19.84
N ASP A 620 -9.19 13.51 -20.92
CA ASP A 620 -9.00 12.34 -21.77
C ASP A 620 -9.05 11.03 -20.95
N ALA A 621 -9.95 11.00 -19.97
CA ALA A 621 -10.10 9.86 -19.08
C ALA A 621 -10.38 8.59 -19.86
N LEU A 622 -9.63 7.54 -19.54
CA LEU A 622 -9.81 6.22 -20.12
C LEU A 622 -11.02 5.54 -19.44
N VAL A 623 -12.13 5.59 -20.12
CA VAL A 623 -13.43 5.05 -19.66
C VAL A 623 -14.00 4.08 -20.68
N ARG A 624 -14.92 3.24 -20.23
CA ARG A 624 -15.65 2.33 -21.11
C ARG A 624 -16.83 3.07 -21.71
N ARG A 625 -16.95 3.01 -23.06
CA ARG A 625 -18.06 3.58 -23.83
C ARG A 625 -18.48 2.62 -24.93
N ASP A 626 -19.69 2.83 -25.46
CA ASP A 626 -20.18 2.11 -26.63
C ASP A 626 -19.23 2.29 -27.82
N PHE A 627 -19.05 1.21 -28.56
CA PHE A 627 -18.06 1.15 -29.63
C PHE A 627 -18.59 0.30 -30.79
N GLN A 628 -17.91 0.34 -31.92
CA GLN A 628 -18.21 -0.52 -33.06
C GLN A 628 -17.03 -1.45 -33.35
N PHE A 629 -17.30 -2.73 -33.47
CA PHE A 629 -16.32 -3.72 -33.85
C PHE A 629 -16.63 -4.21 -35.26
N ASN A 630 -15.75 -4.01 -36.21
CA ASN A 630 -15.99 -4.26 -37.63
C ASN A 630 -17.23 -3.51 -38.21
N GLY A 631 -17.61 -2.38 -37.62
CA GLY A 631 -18.77 -1.59 -38.03
C GLY A 631 -20.10 -2.06 -37.36
N GLU A 632 -20.06 -3.07 -36.52
CA GLU A 632 -21.20 -3.59 -35.77
C GLU A 632 -21.20 -3.08 -34.34
N SER A 633 -22.33 -2.62 -33.84
CA SER A 633 -22.53 -2.20 -32.44
C SER A 633 -22.91 -3.38 -31.51
N GLU A 634 -23.26 -4.54 -32.07
CA GLU A 634 -23.57 -5.76 -31.37
C GLU A 634 -22.86 -6.93 -32.05
N ILE A 635 -22.28 -7.83 -31.26
CA ILE A 635 -21.65 -9.08 -31.75
C ILE A 635 -22.08 -10.27 -30.91
N GLU A 636 -22.04 -11.45 -31.50
CA GLU A 636 -22.22 -12.69 -30.75
C GLU A 636 -20.95 -12.98 -29.95
N TYR A 637 -21.11 -13.08 -28.63
CA TYR A 637 -20.04 -13.40 -27.69
C TYR A 637 -20.51 -14.45 -26.68
N ASN A 638 -19.81 -15.58 -26.62
CA ASN A 638 -20.20 -16.73 -25.78
C ASN A 638 -21.64 -17.21 -25.96
N GLY A 639 -22.20 -17.12 -27.18
CA GLY A 639 -23.56 -17.55 -27.51
C GLY A 639 -24.64 -16.53 -27.18
N GLU A 640 -24.28 -15.33 -26.74
CA GLU A 640 -25.22 -14.22 -26.47
C GLU A 640 -24.91 -13.03 -27.39
N LEU A 641 -25.95 -12.39 -27.94
CA LEU A 641 -25.80 -11.12 -28.65
C LEU A 641 -25.47 -10.03 -27.62
N SER A 642 -24.31 -9.41 -27.78
CA SER A 642 -23.75 -8.49 -26.79
C SER A 642 -23.42 -7.13 -27.41
N ASN A 643 -23.79 -6.05 -26.70
CA ASN A 643 -23.38 -4.68 -27.06
C ASN A 643 -21.86 -4.54 -26.99
N VAL A 644 -21.30 -3.95 -28.05
CA VAL A 644 -19.86 -3.71 -28.16
C VAL A 644 -19.48 -2.45 -27.43
N GLN A 645 -18.52 -2.59 -26.52
CA GLN A 645 -17.91 -1.50 -25.80
C GLN A 645 -16.38 -1.56 -25.93
N ALA A 646 -15.71 -0.41 -25.79
CA ALA A 646 -14.26 -0.32 -25.71
C ALA A 646 -13.83 0.73 -24.68
N ILE A 647 -12.57 0.65 -24.25
CA ILE A 647 -11.94 1.76 -23.52
C ILE A 647 -11.68 2.87 -24.52
N GLN A 648 -12.01 4.10 -24.17
CA GLN A 648 -11.83 5.29 -25.01
C GLN A 648 -11.36 6.47 -24.17
N ASN A 649 -10.65 7.43 -24.77
CA ASN A 649 -10.32 8.73 -24.19
C ASN A 649 -11.53 9.67 -24.36
N ALA A 650 -12.58 9.47 -23.60
CA ALA A 650 -13.88 10.09 -23.88
C ALA A 650 -14.38 11.02 -22.78
N ALA A 651 -13.85 10.93 -21.55
CA ALA A 651 -14.43 11.64 -20.45
C ALA A 651 -13.54 12.73 -19.85
N LYS A 652 -14.20 13.73 -19.28
CA LYS A 652 -13.62 14.64 -18.31
C LYS A 652 -14.22 14.31 -16.96
N ALA A 653 -13.40 14.39 -15.93
CA ALA A 653 -13.88 14.17 -14.57
C ALA A 653 -13.31 15.22 -13.63
N TYR A 654 -14.11 15.59 -12.65
CA TYR A 654 -13.74 16.53 -11.60
C TYR A 654 -13.85 15.82 -10.27
N VAL A 655 -12.78 15.87 -9.49
CA VAL A 655 -12.80 15.35 -8.12
C VAL A 655 -12.29 16.41 -7.18
N TYR A 656 -13.07 16.71 -6.16
CA TYR A 656 -12.69 17.67 -5.13
C TYR A 656 -13.13 17.17 -3.76
N GLY A 657 -12.51 17.71 -2.74
CA GLY A 657 -12.86 17.28 -1.40
C GLY A 657 -12.09 17.98 -0.31
N PHE A 658 -12.45 17.58 0.88
CA PHE A 658 -11.89 18.10 2.12
C PHE A 658 -11.50 16.95 3.05
N GLU A 659 -10.33 17.04 3.64
CA GLU A 659 -9.81 16.08 4.60
C GLU A 659 -9.46 16.81 5.90
N PHE A 660 -9.96 16.30 7.01
CA PHE A 660 -9.76 16.88 8.34
C PHE A 660 -9.12 15.87 9.27
N GLY A 661 -8.20 16.31 10.11
CA GLY A 661 -7.58 15.53 11.17
C GLY A 661 -7.48 16.32 12.46
N LEU A 662 -7.79 15.69 13.57
CA LEU A 662 -7.72 16.27 14.91
C LEU A 662 -7.01 15.30 15.85
N GLU A 663 -5.97 15.78 16.54
CA GLU A 663 -5.29 15.05 17.62
C GLU A 663 -5.32 15.90 18.88
N VAL A 664 -5.76 15.35 20.01
CA VAL A 664 -5.86 16.04 21.29
C VAL A 664 -5.17 15.23 22.38
N PHE A 665 -4.12 15.79 22.99
CA PHE A 665 -3.39 15.18 24.09
C PHE A 665 -3.96 15.70 25.42
N LEU A 666 -4.88 14.94 26.02
CA LEU A 666 -5.51 15.30 27.30
C LEU A 666 -4.53 15.13 28.47
N SER A 667 -3.65 14.12 28.35
CA SER A 667 -2.54 13.86 29.29
C SER A 667 -1.46 13.05 28.58
N ASP A 668 -0.34 12.75 29.27
CA ASP A 668 0.71 11.85 28.75
C ASP A 668 0.20 10.43 28.47
N GLN A 669 -0.96 10.07 28.99
CA GLN A 669 -1.54 8.74 28.86
C GLN A 669 -2.79 8.69 28.00
N LEU A 670 -3.52 9.80 27.84
CA LEU A 670 -4.82 9.83 27.18
C LEU A 670 -4.81 10.82 26.01
N SER A 671 -5.08 10.32 24.83
CA SER A 671 -5.24 11.13 23.63
C SER A 671 -6.52 10.76 22.87
N LEU A 672 -7.01 11.74 22.09
CA LEU A 672 -8.10 11.59 21.15
C LEU A 672 -7.54 11.81 19.77
N ASN A 673 -7.99 11.03 18.79
CA ASN A 673 -7.64 11.19 17.40
C ASN A 673 -8.90 11.05 16.53
N SER A 674 -9.03 11.85 15.46
CA SER A 674 -10.16 11.77 14.54
C SER A 674 -9.72 12.17 13.15
N ASN A 675 -10.18 11.43 12.16
CA ASN A 675 -10.04 11.75 10.74
C ASN A 675 -11.43 11.80 10.09
N LEU A 676 -11.61 12.71 9.13
CA LEU A 676 -12.81 12.82 8.33
C LEU A 676 -12.41 13.15 6.90
N THR A 677 -12.95 12.43 5.93
CA THR A 677 -12.73 12.63 4.50
C THR A 677 -14.08 12.79 3.81
N LEU A 678 -14.22 13.89 3.08
CA LEU A 678 -15.34 14.18 2.19
C LEU A 678 -14.79 14.28 0.78
N THR A 679 -15.37 13.54 -0.15
CA THR A 679 -14.96 13.53 -1.55
C THR A 679 -16.19 13.59 -2.43
N GLU A 680 -16.16 14.48 -3.41
CA GLU A 680 -17.14 14.59 -4.47
C GLU A 680 -16.44 14.36 -5.80
N GLY A 681 -17.11 13.68 -6.73
CA GLY A 681 -16.55 13.42 -8.04
C GLY A 681 -17.65 13.31 -9.09
N ILE A 682 -17.41 13.96 -10.22
CA ILE A 682 -18.36 14.08 -11.33
C ILE A 682 -17.62 13.64 -12.59
N GLU A 683 -18.29 12.85 -13.43
CA GLU A 683 -17.81 12.38 -14.73
C GLU A 683 -18.77 12.88 -15.81
N GLU A 684 -18.24 13.42 -16.90
CA GLU A 684 -19.01 13.85 -18.08
C GLU A 684 -19.36 12.60 -18.91
N GLU A 685 -20.65 12.40 -19.18
CA GLU A 685 -21.17 11.33 -20.04
C GLU A 685 -21.11 11.73 -21.52
N ASP A 686 -21.38 10.77 -22.43
CA ASP A 686 -21.28 10.97 -23.89
C ASP A 686 -22.28 12.02 -24.43
N ASP A 687 -23.40 12.20 -23.76
CA ASP A 687 -24.41 13.20 -24.12
C ASP A 687 -24.13 14.59 -23.52
N GLY A 688 -22.99 14.74 -22.83
CA GLY A 688 -22.58 15.96 -22.15
C GLY A 688 -23.29 16.22 -20.82
N THR A 689 -24.02 15.24 -20.29
CA THR A 689 -24.59 15.31 -18.93
C THR A 689 -23.54 14.88 -17.90
N ASP A 690 -23.70 15.33 -16.67
CA ASP A 690 -22.84 14.96 -15.56
C ASP A 690 -23.43 13.75 -14.80
N SER A 691 -22.58 12.81 -14.42
CA SER A 691 -22.91 11.68 -13.56
C SER A 691 -21.95 11.56 -12.37
N PRO A 692 -22.38 10.92 -11.26
CA PRO A 692 -21.46 10.61 -10.16
C PRO A 692 -20.32 9.69 -10.57
N GLY A 693 -19.10 10.03 -10.17
CA GLY A 693 -17.91 9.23 -10.49
C GLY A 693 -17.88 7.89 -9.74
N ARG A 694 -17.57 6.81 -10.45
CA ARG A 694 -17.65 5.44 -9.94
C ARG A 694 -16.81 5.15 -8.70
N HIS A 695 -15.63 5.72 -8.59
CA HIS A 695 -14.67 5.42 -7.52
C HIS A 695 -14.62 6.49 -6.42
N VAL A 696 -15.65 7.29 -6.33
CA VAL A 696 -15.80 8.30 -5.28
C VAL A 696 -16.31 7.59 -4.04
N SER A 697 -15.47 7.56 -3.00
CA SER A 697 -15.88 6.98 -1.72
C SER A 697 -16.94 7.86 -1.03
N PRO A 698 -17.86 7.28 -0.29
CA PRO A 698 -18.74 8.06 0.59
C PRO A 698 -17.91 8.82 1.61
N THR A 699 -18.52 9.79 2.28
CA THR A 699 -17.92 10.41 3.46
C THR A 699 -17.54 9.35 4.47
N PHE A 700 -16.27 9.30 4.89
CA PHE A 700 -15.80 8.34 5.88
C PHE A 700 -14.87 8.98 6.90
N GLY A 701 -14.76 8.33 8.05
CA GLY A 701 -13.90 8.80 9.10
C GLY A 701 -13.81 7.86 10.28
N ASP A 702 -13.01 8.27 11.25
CA ASP A 702 -12.81 7.56 12.51
C ASP A 702 -12.77 8.52 13.70
N PHE A 703 -12.97 7.96 14.87
CA PHE A 703 -12.76 8.64 16.14
C PHE A 703 -12.17 7.66 17.15
N HIS A 704 -11.02 8.00 17.72
CA HIS A 704 -10.25 7.16 18.62
C HIS A 704 -10.11 7.78 20.00
N VAL A 705 -10.23 6.94 21.04
CA VAL A 705 -9.87 7.25 22.43
C VAL A 705 -8.72 6.31 22.81
N ILE A 706 -7.51 6.86 22.81
CA ILE A 706 -6.30 6.08 23.00
C ILE A 706 -5.77 6.31 24.41
N TRP A 707 -5.62 5.22 25.17
CA TRP A 707 -4.98 5.21 26.47
C TRP A 707 -3.70 4.40 26.42
N LYS A 708 -2.58 4.97 26.90
CA LYS A 708 -1.28 4.33 26.90
C LYS A 708 -0.56 4.53 28.23
N ASN A 709 0.10 3.47 28.71
CA ASN A 709 1.09 3.54 29.77
C ASN A 709 2.34 2.73 29.38
N GLN A 710 3.24 2.47 30.32
CA GLN A 710 4.48 1.73 30.05
C GLN A 710 4.28 0.31 29.50
N ARG A 711 3.13 -0.35 29.76
CA ARG A 711 2.89 -1.76 29.42
C ARG A 711 1.62 -1.99 28.61
N LEU A 712 0.65 -1.09 28.66
CA LEU A 712 -0.64 -1.26 28.00
C LEU A 712 -0.92 -0.06 27.09
N ARG A 713 -1.25 -0.34 25.85
CA ARG A 713 -1.92 0.57 24.95
C ARG A 713 -3.31 0.01 24.65
N ALA A 714 -4.34 0.81 24.82
CA ALA A 714 -5.72 0.48 24.49
C ALA A 714 -6.31 1.60 23.64
N ASP A 715 -7.12 1.24 22.66
CA ASP A 715 -7.76 2.13 21.71
C ASP A 715 -9.22 1.71 21.54
N LEU A 716 -10.14 2.55 22.00
CA LEU A 716 -11.56 2.42 21.71
C LEU A 716 -11.88 3.35 20.55
N PHE A 717 -12.38 2.80 19.45
CA PHE A 717 -12.58 3.60 18.25
C PHE A 717 -13.88 3.29 17.53
N LEU A 718 -14.39 4.32 16.87
CA LEU A 718 -15.55 4.31 15.99
C LEU A 718 -15.07 4.49 14.57
N ASN A 719 -15.49 3.62 13.65
CA ASN A 719 -15.41 3.88 12.22
C ASN A 719 -16.80 4.28 11.72
N TYR A 720 -16.84 5.27 10.85
CA TYR A 720 -18.06 5.80 10.24
C TYR A 720 -17.94 5.82 8.71
N ASN A 721 -19.04 5.51 8.04
CA ASN A 721 -19.19 5.61 6.59
C ASN A 721 -20.58 6.17 6.27
N GLY A 722 -20.63 7.21 5.42
CA GLY A 722 -21.86 7.85 4.97
C GLY A 722 -22.65 6.98 3.99
N GLU A 723 -23.85 7.35 3.76
CA GLU A 723 -24.75 6.79 2.76
C GLU A 723 -24.38 7.30 1.36
N ILE A 724 -24.58 6.45 0.33
CA ILE A 724 -24.71 6.89 -1.06
C ILE A 724 -26.09 6.51 -1.52
N THR A 725 -26.91 7.49 -1.84
CA THR A 725 -28.28 7.31 -2.33
C THR A 725 -28.27 6.72 -3.75
N ASN A 726 -29.42 6.27 -4.24
CA ASN A 726 -29.50 5.82 -5.64
C ASN A 726 -29.14 6.94 -6.63
N GLU A 727 -29.52 8.18 -6.35
CA GLU A 727 -29.20 9.33 -7.20
C GLU A 727 -27.67 9.52 -7.32
N ASP A 728 -26.94 9.35 -6.21
CA ASP A 728 -25.49 9.52 -6.11
C ASP A 728 -24.68 8.28 -6.53
N LEU A 729 -25.34 7.14 -6.83
CA LEU A 729 -24.68 5.99 -7.40
C LEU A 729 -24.28 6.25 -8.85
N ALA A 730 -23.03 5.93 -9.20
CA ALA A 730 -22.58 5.95 -10.58
C ALA A 730 -23.45 5.03 -11.47
N PRO A 731 -23.74 5.39 -12.74
CA PRO A 731 -24.57 4.59 -13.63
C PRO A 731 -24.15 3.12 -13.70
N SER A 732 -22.84 2.87 -13.79
CA SER A 732 -22.27 1.51 -13.82
C SER A 732 -22.37 0.75 -12.49
N GLU A 733 -22.69 1.38 -11.38
CA GLU A 733 -22.94 0.73 -10.09
C GLU A 733 -24.43 0.39 -9.92
N LYS A 734 -25.35 1.19 -10.49
CA LYS A 734 -26.79 0.90 -10.48
C LYS A 734 -27.14 -0.44 -11.14
N THR A 735 -26.36 -0.87 -12.14
CA THR A 735 -26.55 -2.17 -12.80
C THR A 735 -26.13 -3.37 -11.96
N LYS A 736 -25.57 -3.15 -10.77
CA LYS A 736 -25.08 -4.19 -9.86
C LYS A 736 -25.96 -4.32 -8.61
N GLU A 737 -27.25 -4.31 -8.75
CA GLU A 737 -28.22 -4.35 -7.63
C GLU A 737 -27.88 -5.42 -6.58
N TYR A 738 -27.38 -6.59 -7.00
CA TYR A 738 -27.05 -7.72 -6.13
C TYR A 738 -25.92 -7.46 -5.10
N ILE A 739 -25.16 -6.37 -5.24
CA ILE A 739 -24.14 -5.98 -4.23
C ILE A 739 -24.63 -4.88 -3.29
N TYR A 740 -25.80 -4.29 -3.54
CA TYR A 740 -26.35 -3.17 -2.79
C TYR A 740 -27.55 -3.56 -1.92
N ALA A 741 -27.89 -2.69 -1.00
CA ALA A 741 -29.20 -2.72 -0.34
C ALA A 741 -30.23 -2.05 -1.25
N LEU A 742 -31.51 -2.33 -1.00
CA LEU A 742 -32.61 -1.66 -1.68
C LEU A 742 -33.27 -0.65 -0.73
N ASP A 743 -33.55 0.51 -1.24
CA ASP A 743 -34.27 1.57 -0.52
C ASP A 743 -35.80 1.27 -0.42
N ALA A 744 -36.58 2.21 0.10
CA ALA A 744 -38.03 2.06 0.22
C ALA A 744 -38.77 1.99 -1.14
N ASN A 745 -38.14 2.43 -2.22
CA ASN A 745 -38.66 2.38 -3.58
C ASN A 745 -38.22 1.11 -4.34
N GLY A 746 -37.34 0.30 -3.72
CA GLY A 746 -36.73 -0.87 -4.35
C GLY A 746 -35.49 -0.54 -5.17
N GLU A 747 -34.93 0.65 -5.04
CA GLU A 747 -33.77 1.11 -5.78
C GLU A 747 -32.45 0.79 -5.04
N PRO A 748 -31.36 0.40 -5.74
CA PRO A 748 -30.09 0.10 -5.11
C PRO A 748 -29.45 1.35 -4.48
N TYR A 749 -28.91 1.19 -3.28
CA TYR A 749 -28.17 2.23 -2.57
C TYR A 749 -27.11 1.63 -1.62
N SER A 750 -26.13 2.40 -1.20
CA SER A 750 -25.12 2.00 -0.20
C SER A 750 -25.47 2.61 1.16
N PRO A 751 -25.99 1.83 2.12
CA PRO A 751 -26.38 2.33 3.43
C PRO A 751 -25.17 2.89 4.20
N SER A 752 -25.44 3.91 5.02
CA SER A 752 -24.47 4.34 6.04
C SER A 752 -24.27 3.24 7.09
N TRP A 753 -23.07 3.20 7.66
CA TRP A 753 -22.75 2.28 8.74
C TRP A 753 -21.73 2.86 9.70
N HIS A 754 -21.71 2.33 10.90
CA HIS A 754 -20.69 2.63 11.89
C HIS A 754 -20.35 1.39 12.69
N THR A 755 -19.09 1.23 13.09
CA THR A 755 -18.65 0.14 13.95
C THR A 755 -17.92 0.68 15.17
N LEU A 756 -18.25 0.16 16.34
CA LEU A 756 -17.48 0.40 17.55
C LEU A 756 -16.50 -0.75 17.75
N ASN A 757 -15.25 -0.42 18.02
CA ASN A 757 -14.15 -1.37 18.08
C ASN A 757 -13.26 -1.08 19.28
N LEU A 758 -12.66 -2.13 19.85
CA LEU A 758 -11.66 -2.04 20.90
C LEU A 758 -10.40 -2.79 20.48
N ARG A 759 -9.26 -2.16 20.62
CA ARG A 759 -7.96 -2.79 20.36
C ARG A 759 -7.04 -2.56 21.55
N SER A 760 -6.29 -3.58 21.95
CA SER A 760 -5.35 -3.47 23.08
C SER A 760 -4.09 -4.28 22.83
N GLN A 761 -2.98 -3.77 23.33
CA GLN A 761 -1.67 -4.42 23.31
C GLN A 761 -1.07 -4.33 24.71
N TYR A 762 -0.68 -5.46 25.28
CA TYR A 762 -0.11 -5.56 26.62
C TYR A 762 1.27 -6.22 26.59
N GLN A 763 2.27 -5.50 27.11
CA GLN A 763 3.62 -6.01 27.31
C GLN A 763 3.67 -6.91 28.54
N ILE A 764 3.55 -8.21 28.35
CA ILE A 764 3.52 -9.21 29.43
C ILE A 764 4.90 -9.30 30.08
N THR A 765 5.94 -9.41 29.27
CA THR A 765 7.36 -9.32 29.69
C THR A 765 8.11 -8.43 28.68
N ASN A 766 9.39 -8.17 28.90
CA ASN A 766 10.22 -7.43 27.95
C ASN A 766 10.34 -8.12 26.58
N ARG A 767 9.93 -9.39 26.45
CA ARG A 767 10.02 -10.19 25.23
C ARG A 767 8.68 -10.73 24.75
N LEU A 768 7.64 -10.68 25.57
CA LEU A 768 6.34 -11.26 25.29
C LEU A 768 5.27 -10.18 25.28
N THR A 769 4.56 -10.06 24.17
CA THR A 769 3.46 -9.12 23.97
C THR A 769 2.19 -9.89 23.62
N GLY A 770 1.08 -9.52 24.24
CA GLY A 770 -0.26 -10.00 23.89
C GLY A 770 -1.07 -8.90 23.24
N THR A 771 -1.86 -9.23 22.23
CA THR A 771 -2.82 -8.33 21.58
C THR A 771 -4.23 -8.91 21.68
N LEU A 772 -5.21 -8.05 21.92
CA LEU A 772 -6.63 -8.38 21.88
C LEU A 772 -7.36 -7.27 21.14
N SER A 773 -8.10 -7.64 20.08
CA SER A 773 -9.02 -6.74 19.44
C SER A 773 -10.44 -7.32 19.46
N ILE A 774 -11.42 -6.46 19.61
CA ILE A 774 -12.84 -6.77 19.46
C ILE A 774 -13.35 -5.79 18.40
N GLU A 775 -13.61 -6.30 17.21
CA GLU A 775 -14.07 -5.48 16.09
C GLU A 775 -15.58 -5.63 15.90
N ASN A 776 -16.21 -4.56 15.44
CA ASN A 776 -17.64 -4.51 15.18
C ASN A 776 -18.45 -5.00 16.41
N ILE A 777 -18.25 -4.38 17.57
CA ILE A 777 -18.94 -4.72 18.85
C ILE A 777 -20.46 -4.63 18.68
N THR A 778 -20.94 -3.73 17.82
CA THR A 778 -22.37 -3.55 17.49
C THR A 778 -22.91 -4.66 16.60
N ASN A 779 -22.04 -5.54 16.10
CA ASN A 779 -22.36 -6.67 15.24
C ASN A 779 -23.19 -6.29 14.01
N GLN A 780 -22.82 -5.17 13.37
CA GLN A 780 -23.47 -4.69 12.14
C GLN A 780 -23.12 -5.55 10.94
N ARG A 781 -24.11 -5.80 10.08
CA ARG A 781 -23.98 -6.39 8.76
C ARG A 781 -23.92 -5.25 7.75
N TYR A 782 -22.72 -4.98 7.22
CA TYR A 782 -22.46 -3.85 6.34
C TYR A 782 -21.50 -4.23 5.23
N ARG A 783 -21.61 -3.53 4.12
CA ARG A 783 -20.65 -3.56 3.01
C ARG A 783 -20.02 -2.18 2.85
N SER A 784 -18.72 -2.11 2.61
CA SER A 784 -18.09 -0.90 2.09
C SER A 784 -18.63 -0.61 0.68
N TYR A 785 -18.77 0.64 0.30
CA TYR A 785 -19.24 1.06 -1.01
C TYR A 785 -18.55 0.27 -2.15
N SER A 786 -19.33 -0.12 -3.17
CA SER A 786 -18.91 -0.91 -4.33
C SER A 786 -18.26 -2.28 -3.98
N SER A 787 -18.53 -2.82 -2.79
CA SER A 787 -18.01 -4.12 -2.32
C SER A 787 -19.01 -5.22 -2.54
N GLY A 788 -18.55 -6.38 -3.02
CA GLY A 788 -19.40 -7.57 -3.18
C GLY A 788 -19.44 -8.47 -1.95
N ILE A 789 -18.44 -8.36 -1.05
CA ILE A 789 -18.37 -9.14 0.19
C ILE A 789 -18.81 -8.27 1.38
N THR A 790 -19.58 -8.87 2.28
CA THR A 790 -19.99 -8.22 3.53
C THR A 790 -18.85 -8.30 4.53
N SER A 791 -18.60 -7.20 5.24
CA SER A 791 -17.54 -7.11 6.23
C SER A 791 -17.75 -8.02 7.44
N PRO A 792 -16.69 -8.33 8.22
CA PRO A 792 -16.82 -9.19 9.41
C PRO A 792 -17.88 -8.68 10.38
N GLY A 793 -18.66 -9.60 10.97
CA GLY A 793 -19.49 -9.33 12.13
C GLY A 793 -18.65 -9.09 13.39
N LEU A 794 -19.23 -9.34 14.56
CA LEU A 794 -18.47 -9.31 15.82
C LEU A 794 -17.28 -10.26 15.73
N ASN A 795 -16.07 -9.71 15.84
CA ASN A 795 -14.82 -10.43 15.63
C ASN A 795 -13.88 -10.24 16.81
N PHE A 796 -13.47 -11.35 17.41
CA PHE A 796 -12.42 -11.37 18.42
C PHE A 796 -11.12 -11.80 17.76
N ILE A 797 -10.09 -10.96 17.88
CA ILE A 797 -8.75 -11.21 17.36
C ILE A 797 -7.79 -11.26 18.55
N VAL A 798 -7.11 -12.39 18.69
CA VAL A 798 -6.10 -12.59 19.75
C VAL A 798 -4.76 -12.87 19.09
N GLY A 799 -3.74 -12.15 19.53
CA GLY A 799 -2.39 -12.34 19.05
C GLY A 799 -1.39 -12.45 20.20
N ILE A 800 -0.32 -13.18 19.96
CA ILE A 800 0.83 -13.28 20.84
C ILE A 800 2.11 -13.10 20.03
N GLY A 801 2.99 -12.22 20.50
CA GLY A 801 4.28 -11.95 19.91
C GLY A 801 5.41 -12.22 20.89
N TYR A 802 6.45 -12.90 20.44
CA TYR A 802 7.66 -13.15 21.22
C TYR A 802 8.89 -12.61 20.49
N HIS A 803 9.67 -11.78 21.19
CA HIS A 803 10.92 -11.21 20.68
C HIS A 803 12.12 -12.01 21.22
N LEU A 804 13.00 -12.47 20.30
CA LEU A 804 14.16 -13.33 20.62
C LEU A 804 15.36 -12.56 21.16
#